data_316821f29b99598e9cf3f4dd19b41693
#
_entry.id   316821f29b99598e9cf3f4dd19b41693
#
_cell.length_a   1.000
_cell.length_b   1.000
_cell.length_c   1.000
_cell.angle_alpha   90.00
_cell.angle_beta   90.00
_cell.angle_gamma   90.00
#
_symmetry.space_group_name_H-M   'P 1'
#
loop_
_entity.id
_entity.type
_entity.pdbx_description
1 polymer ?
#
loop_
_entity_poly.entity_id
_entity_poly.type
_entity_poly.pdbx_seq_one_letter_code
_entity_poly.pdbx_strand_id
1 'polypeptide(L)'
;MPETSGPPLSQSTAPGSAGQGSRSSLGRRRLLTLAGAGAVGAVGGLHAIGPALADSRTATRASRAAPPAGGQSLSFAVVTDTHATPTEPARLDILRRTFASIASASPTFVLNCGDITDHSGEDEYAAYLSTIPDSLRGRIRHVPGNHEVRWDVNAKQLYHRLFGPTPYSWDVGGLHLVGLDPTQTLQEPGHFGRELLDWLAADLRTAGPSVLFLHYPLGSEHYYVNDQDAFFETIAHLPVRAVFAGHIHREHVVRTNGFTQLAGPAVRNGANYYWVERGDDAQHTVLRVWMVTVAEDGTETRREVTTIPLTGRDEDQHLRPVRIDVGAPAPTGKIPVTVRLRGSSTAASVRAQVYPQHVFGGGNAGSWVELTPTPQGWRGTVDADAMAAGVHRLQVRVADERGASYDATELFTISSTGPAPVERWQARMTGSIQGALAERDGLVVAATTKGHVEAFRPERRRRRVVWRSHVGPVYRGPAFTLDGARLVVPSADHHLYVLDAGTGQVQQRLRLAGPVLSSPLVTTVDETETVFVTAGTTLYAIDPRAVRIRWSADLHGLFAGRPACDGERVYAGSGDGNAYAFDAANGALVWSVSMTTREDPHGRLLYGPWDDVVTLLPDGAVLFSTVSTATALDRATGSQRWSASGGFLYPPARLTDQGLLLVDEWGKAQLVDPASGTATWVTELGVRVFNAGPVLRAGQVWIVAATGLLSGIDLATGEVRHQRQLGPGNTFSTPALVGDLLITADQDGLLRGVELPA
;
A
#
# COMPACT_ATOMS: atom_id res chain seq x y z
N MET A 1 -11.98 0.56 35.28
CA MET A 1 -11.06 0.24 34.17
C MET A 1 -11.88 -0.45 33.09
N PRO A 2 -12.27 0.16 32.01
CA PRO A 2 -12.90 -0.55 30.89
C PRO A 2 -11.81 -0.91 29.86
N GLU A 3 -11.81 -2.17 29.49
CA GLU A 3 -11.04 -2.74 28.40
C GLU A 3 -11.44 -2.09 27.07
N THR A 4 -10.51 -1.44 26.41
CA THR A 4 -10.67 -0.95 25.04
C THR A 4 -10.26 -2.06 24.07
N SER A 5 -11.22 -2.89 23.70
CA SER A 5 -11.10 -3.83 22.58
C SER A 5 -11.10 -3.08 21.26
N GLY A 6 -9.99 -3.18 20.52
CA GLY A 6 -9.96 -2.82 19.10
C GLY A 6 -10.93 -3.71 18.30
N PRO A 7 -11.45 -3.26 17.15
CA PRO A 7 -12.44 -4.03 16.40
C PRO A 7 -11.84 -5.36 15.94
N PRO A 8 -12.56 -6.47 16.10
CA PRO A 8 -12.09 -7.79 15.67
C PRO A 8 -12.12 -7.87 14.14
N LEU A 9 -11.03 -8.35 13.57
CA LEU A 9 -11.03 -8.94 12.24
C LEU A 9 -12.10 -10.03 12.22
N SER A 10 -13.07 -9.94 11.33
CA SER A 10 -14.21 -10.82 11.22
C SER A 10 -13.78 -12.29 11.17
N GLN A 11 -14.00 -13.02 12.25
CA GLN A 11 -13.94 -14.47 12.25
C GLN A 11 -15.26 -15.00 11.68
N SER A 12 -15.21 -15.70 10.56
CA SER A 12 -16.31 -16.53 10.10
C SER A 12 -16.30 -17.82 10.92
N THR A 13 -17.24 -17.97 11.84
CA THR A 13 -17.52 -19.24 12.51
C THR A 13 -18.43 -20.09 11.63
N ALA A 14 -17.94 -21.24 11.19
CA ALA A 14 -18.78 -22.32 10.70
C ALA A 14 -19.24 -23.20 11.88
N PRO A 15 -20.48 -23.70 11.91
CA PRO A 15 -20.94 -24.58 12.99
C PRO A 15 -20.47 -26.02 12.80
N GLY A 16 -19.92 -26.57 13.86
CA GLY A 16 -19.56 -28.00 13.92
C GLY A 16 -20.76 -28.92 13.97
N SER A 17 -20.68 -30.03 13.25
CA SER A 17 -21.48 -31.22 13.54
C SER A 17 -20.57 -32.43 13.69
N ALA A 18 -20.67 -33.08 14.83
CA ALA A 18 -20.00 -34.32 15.15
C ALA A 18 -20.67 -35.52 14.43
N GLY A 19 -19.84 -36.44 13.94
CA GLY A 19 -20.32 -37.73 13.44
C GLY A 19 -19.17 -38.70 13.30
N GLN A 20 -19.25 -39.77 14.11
CA GLN A 20 -18.27 -40.84 14.27
C GLN A 20 -18.15 -41.75 13.05
N GLY A 21 -16.93 -42.23 12.80
CA GLY A 21 -16.67 -43.69 12.63
C GLY A 21 -16.61 -44.23 11.21
N SER A 22 -15.46 -44.64 10.73
CA SER A 22 -15.04 -46.05 10.60
C SER A 22 -13.83 -46.20 9.68
N ARG A 23 -12.94 -47.09 10.08
CA ARG A 23 -11.72 -47.51 9.37
C ARG A 23 -12.06 -48.42 8.17
N SER A 24 -11.29 -48.28 7.06
CA SER A 24 -10.74 -49.44 6.33
C SER A 24 -9.73 -48.93 5.25
N SER A 25 -8.70 -49.33 5.24
CA SER A 25 -7.49 -49.97 4.71
C SER A 25 -7.44 -50.21 3.21
N LEU A 26 -6.23 -49.93 2.66
CA LEU A 26 -5.49 -50.60 1.58
C LEU A 26 -5.83 -50.29 0.11
N GLY A 27 -4.78 -49.87 -0.60
CA GLY A 27 -4.69 -50.02 -2.04
C GLY A 27 -3.50 -49.30 -2.72
N ARG A 28 -2.29 -49.89 -2.60
CA ARG A 28 -1.14 -49.56 -3.49
C ARG A 28 -1.39 -50.04 -4.93
N ARG A 29 -0.94 -49.27 -5.91
CA ARG A 29 -0.28 -49.68 -7.20
C ARG A 29 -0.45 -48.53 -8.22
N ARG A 30 0.44 -48.12 -9.05
CA ARG A 30 1.74 -48.48 -9.61
C ARG A 30 2.06 -47.39 -10.64
N LEU A 31 3.35 -47.08 -10.79
CA LEU A 31 3.98 -46.32 -11.87
C LEU A 31 3.56 -46.83 -13.27
N LEU A 32 3.52 -45.87 -14.22
CA LEU A 32 3.88 -46.16 -15.62
C LEU A 32 4.57 -44.93 -16.23
N THR A 33 5.86 -45.10 -16.44
CA THR A 33 6.74 -44.32 -17.28
C THR A 33 6.41 -44.60 -18.75
N LEU A 34 6.33 -43.56 -19.59
CA LEU A 34 6.51 -43.72 -21.04
C LEU A 34 7.31 -42.52 -21.57
N ALA A 35 8.52 -42.84 -21.97
CA ALA A 35 9.37 -41.99 -22.79
C ALA A 35 8.98 -42.20 -24.28
N GLY A 36 9.03 -41.14 -25.05
CA GLY A 36 8.88 -41.19 -26.49
C GLY A 36 9.44 -39.95 -27.16
N ALA A 37 10.55 -40.14 -27.83
CA ALA A 37 11.34 -39.13 -28.53
C ALA A 37 10.83 -38.85 -29.96
N GLY A 38 11.22 -37.69 -30.51
CA GLY A 38 11.43 -37.42 -31.92
C GLY A 38 10.44 -36.44 -32.55
N ALA A 39 10.80 -35.36 -33.10
CA ALA A 39 11.63 -35.05 -34.22
C ALA A 39 11.59 -33.55 -34.56
N VAL A 40 12.68 -33.10 -35.02
CA VAL A 40 13.10 -31.84 -35.62
C VAL A 40 12.20 -31.34 -36.77
N GLY A 41 11.96 -30.00 -36.77
CA GLY A 41 11.50 -29.27 -37.96
C GLY A 41 11.82 -27.79 -37.79
N ALA A 42 12.88 -27.35 -38.45
CA ALA A 42 13.34 -25.98 -38.52
C ALA A 42 12.56 -25.14 -39.52
N VAL A 43 12.59 -23.85 -39.33
CA VAL A 43 12.84 -22.72 -40.22
C VAL A 43 12.00 -21.48 -39.92
N GLY A 44 12.63 -20.43 -39.46
CA GLY A 44 12.71 -19.15 -40.12
C GLY A 44 11.86 -18.01 -39.56
N GLY A 45 12.52 -16.98 -39.03
CA GLY A 45 11.91 -15.67 -38.92
C GLY A 45 12.21 -14.93 -37.61
N LEU A 46 13.48 -14.70 -37.31
CA LEU A 46 13.91 -13.71 -36.29
C LEU A 46 13.63 -12.31 -36.83
N HIS A 47 12.54 -11.69 -36.39
CA HIS A 47 12.45 -10.24 -36.35
C HIS A 47 12.80 -9.80 -34.93
N ALA A 48 13.99 -9.23 -34.81
CA ALA A 48 14.45 -8.55 -33.60
C ALA A 48 13.57 -7.29 -33.40
N ILE A 49 12.63 -7.36 -32.45
CA ILE A 49 11.99 -6.17 -31.89
C ILE A 49 12.85 -5.79 -30.69
N GLY A 50 13.68 -4.76 -30.87
CA GLY A 50 14.40 -4.11 -29.79
C GLY A 50 13.40 -3.56 -28.76
N PRO A 51 13.77 -3.51 -27.47
CA PRO A 51 12.92 -2.91 -26.45
C PRO A 51 12.90 -1.40 -26.70
N ALA A 52 11.79 -0.89 -27.23
CA ALA A 52 11.47 0.53 -27.14
C ALA A 52 11.30 0.86 -25.66
N LEU A 53 12.20 1.67 -25.12
CA LEU A 53 12.04 2.36 -23.85
C LEU A 53 10.75 3.17 -23.94
N ALA A 54 9.69 2.69 -23.33
CA ALA A 54 8.46 3.43 -23.18
C ALA A 54 8.74 4.63 -22.29
N ASP A 55 8.86 5.78 -22.93
CA ASP A 55 8.89 7.09 -22.28
C ASP A 55 7.58 7.25 -21.50
N SER A 56 7.65 7.41 -20.18
CA SER A 56 6.52 7.44 -19.23
C SER A 56 5.62 8.69 -19.40
N ARG A 57 5.65 9.34 -20.56
CA ARG A 57 4.89 10.55 -20.89
C ARG A 57 3.59 10.33 -21.65
N THR A 58 3.21 9.09 -21.95
CA THR A 58 1.96 8.81 -22.64
C THR A 58 1.06 7.90 -21.80
N ALA A 59 0.37 8.47 -20.82
CA ALA A 59 -0.93 7.96 -20.45
C ALA A 59 -1.82 8.07 -21.70
N THR A 60 -2.11 6.94 -22.31
CA THR A 60 -2.84 6.91 -23.57
C THR A 60 -4.28 7.36 -23.33
N ARG A 61 -4.64 8.51 -23.90
CA ARG A 61 -6.05 8.82 -24.13
C ARG A 61 -6.58 7.77 -25.09
N ALA A 62 -7.37 6.82 -24.58
CA ALA A 62 -8.00 5.84 -25.43
C ALA A 62 -8.87 6.54 -26.47
N SER A 63 -8.74 6.12 -27.72
CA SER A 63 -9.47 6.62 -28.88
C SER A 63 -10.94 6.84 -28.56
N ARG A 64 -11.49 8.00 -28.94
CA ARG A 64 -12.93 8.29 -28.97
C ARG A 64 -13.64 7.11 -29.63
N ALA A 65 -14.30 6.27 -28.82
CA ALA A 65 -15.22 5.29 -29.34
C ALA A 65 -16.41 6.05 -29.96
N ALA A 66 -16.74 5.73 -31.22
CA ALA A 66 -17.91 6.29 -31.88
C ALA A 66 -19.16 6.02 -31.02
N PRO A 67 -20.11 6.95 -30.91
CA PRO A 67 -21.37 6.71 -30.19
C PRO A 67 -22.07 5.49 -30.80
N PRO A 68 -22.71 4.63 -29.96
CA PRO A 68 -23.48 3.51 -30.46
C PRO A 68 -24.58 4.03 -31.40
N ALA A 69 -24.64 3.47 -32.62
CA ALA A 69 -25.67 3.78 -33.58
C ALA A 69 -27.01 3.25 -33.05
N GLY A 70 -27.96 4.14 -32.80
CA GLY A 70 -29.36 3.81 -32.53
C GLY A 70 -29.70 3.77 -31.05
N GLY A 71 -30.46 4.76 -30.59
CA GLY A 71 -31.48 4.86 -29.55
C GLY A 71 -31.44 4.07 -28.24
N GLN A 72 -30.42 3.32 -27.90
CA GLN A 72 -30.30 2.66 -26.60
C GLN A 72 -29.76 3.63 -25.55
N SER A 73 -30.49 3.78 -24.45
CA SER A 73 -30.03 4.52 -23.28
C SER A 73 -28.75 3.86 -22.73
N LEU A 74 -27.73 4.67 -22.40
CA LEU A 74 -26.50 4.17 -21.80
C LEU A 74 -26.81 3.46 -20.47
N SER A 75 -26.41 2.20 -20.33
CA SER A 75 -26.47 1.45 -19.09
C SER A 75 -25.18 0.69 -18.85
N PHE A 76 -24.81 0.52 -17.58
CA PHE A 76 -23.64 -0.24 -17.19
C PHE A 76 -23.82 -0.88 -15.82
N ALA A 77 -23.05 -1.92 -15.55
CA ALA A 77 -22.98 -2.55 -14.24
C ALA A 77 -21.68 -2.20 -13.52
N VAL A 78 -21.70 -2.24 -12.18
CA VAL A 78 -20.52 -2.05 -11.35
C VAL A 78 -20.42 -3.20 -10.36
N VAL A 79 -19.27 -3.90 -10.37
CA VAL A 79 -18.90 -4.99 -9.45
C VAL A 79 -17.63 -4.62 -8.72
N THR A 80 -17.40 -5.23 -7.57
CA THR A 80 -16.20 -5.04 -6.77
C THR A 80 -15.95 -6.23 -5.85
N ASP A 81 -14.71 -6.39 -5.37
CA ASP A 81 -14.35 -7.36 -4.33
C ASP A 81 -14.79 -8.78 -4.71
N THR A 82 -14.40 -9.22 -5.89
CA THR A 82 -14.73 -10.55 -6.40
C THR A 82 -13.92 -11.64 -5.73
N HIS A 83 -12.67 -11.34 -5.33
CA HIS A 83 -11.76 -12.25 -4.64
C HIS A 83 -11.77 -13.66 -5.23
N ALA A 84 -11.69 -13.74 -6.54
CA ALA A 84 -11.71 -15.01 -7.24
C ALA A 84 -10.48 -15.84 -6.88
N THR A 85 -10.70 -17.07 -6.45
CA THR A 85 -9.63 -18.03 -6.17
C THR A 85 -10.11 -19.44 -6.47
N PRO A 86 -9.27 -20.33 -7.04
CA PRO A 86 -9.65 -21.70 -7.32
C PRO A 86 -9.84 -22.52 -6.01
N THR A 87 -9.32 -22.07 -4.89
CA THR A 87 -9.46 -22.74 -3.59
C THR A 87 -10.83 -22.56 -2.96
N GLU A 88 -11.64 -21.62 -3.45
CA GLU A 88 -12.99 -21.30 -2.96
C GLU A 88 -14.04 -21.39 -4.10
N PRO A 89 -14.40 -22.61 -4.56
CA PRO A 89 -15.31 -22.76 -5.70
C PRO A 89 -16.66 -22.08 -5.55
N ALA A 90 -17.17 -21.95 -4.32
CA ALA A 90 -18.43 -21.28 -4.03
C ALA A 90 -18.39 -19.79 -4.42
N ARG A 91 -17.25 -19.11 -4.27
CA ARG A 91 -17.08 -17.72 -4.72
C ARG A 91 -17.15 -17.62 -6.25
N LEU A 92 -16.55 -18.58 -6.96
CA LEU A 92 -16.63 -18.63 -8.41
C LEU A 92 -18.06 -18.87 -8.92
N ASP A 93 -18.86 -19.64 -8.18
CA ASP A 93 -20.29 -19.85 -8.50
C ASP A 93 -21.12 -18.57 -8.30
N ILE A 94 -20.86 -17.85 -7.22
CA ILE A 94 -21.46 -16.53 -6.98
C ILE A 94 -21.10 -15.58 -8.15
N LEU A 95 -19.82 -15.55 -8.53
CA LEU A 95 -19.33 -14.68 -9.60
C LEU A 95 -19.93 -15.05 -10.97
N ARG A 96 -20.07 -16.36 -11.29
CA ARG A 96 -20.76 -16.81 -12.51
C ARG A 96 -22.22 -16.37 -12.55
N ARG A 97 -22.97 -16.50 -11.43
CA ARG A 97 -24.34 -16.01 -11.34
C ARG A 97 -24.43 -14.51 -11.55
N THR A 98 -23.54 -13.75 -10.90
CA THR A 98 -23.45 -12.29 -11.05
C THR A 98 -23.25 -11.90 -12.51
N PHE A 99 -22.24 -12.47 -13.17
CA PHE A 99 -21.95 -12.14 -14.58
C PHE A 99 -23.02 -12.66 -15.54
N ALA A 100 -23.69 -13.78 -15.25
CA ALA A 100 -24.81 -14.26 -16.06
C ALA A 100 -26.00 -13.28 -16.00
N SER A 101 -26.34 -12.79 -14.82
CA SER A 101 -27.37 -11.75 -14.63
C SER A 101 -27.01 -10.47 -15.39
N ILE A 102 -25.78 -9.96 -15.20
CA ILE A 102 -25.28 -8.78 -15.91
C ILE A 102 -25.33 -8.97 -17.44
N ALA A 103 -24.91 -10.16 -17.93
CA ALA A 103 -24.93 -10.46 -19.36
C ALA A 103 -26.34 -10.47 -19.95
N SER A 104 -27.33 -11.00 -19.21
CA SER A 104 -28.73 -11.00 -19.62
C SER A 104 -29.33 -9.60 -19.74
N ALA A 105 -28.90 -8.68 -18.87
CA ALA A 105 -29.29 -7.27 -18.91
C ALA A 105 -28.59 -6.47 -20.04
N SER A 106 -27.58 -7.04 -20.71
CA SER A 106 -26.88 -6.48 -21.87
C SER A 106 -26.32 -5.05 -21.66
N PRO A 107 -25.47 -4.78 -20.65
CA PRO A 107 -24.91 -3.46 -20.41
C PRO A 107 -24.02 -2.98 -21.56
N THR A 108 -23.82 -1.69 -21.68
CA THR A 108 -22.83 -1.10 -22.59
C THR A 108 -21.41 -1.54 -22.20
N PHE A 109 -21.14 -1.51 -20.88
CA PHE A 109 -19.88 -1.98 -20.28
C PHE A 109 -20.11 -2.37 -18.80
N VAL A 110 -19.08 -2.92 -18.18
CA VAL A 110 -19.03 -3.25 -16.75
C VAL A 110 -17.82 -2.59 -16.13
N LEU A 111 -17.93 -1.98 -14.95
CA LEU A 111 -16.82 -1.52 -14.13
C LEU A 111 -16.53 -2.56 -13.05
N ASN A 112 -15.25 -2.90 -12.87
CA ASN A 112 -14.78 -3.69 -11.73
C ASN A 112 -13.84 -2.82 -10.89
N CYS A 113 -14.27 -2.54 -9.65
CA CYS A 113 -13.58 -1.62 -8.75
C CYS A 113 -12.48 -2.28 -7.90
N GLY A 114 -11.88 -3.38 -8.37
CA GLY A 114 -10.71 -3.99 -7.75
C GLY A 114 -11.01 -5.11 -6.76
N ASP A 115 -9.96 -5.64 -6.15
CA ASP A 115 -9.93 -6.89 -5.39
C ASP A 115 -10.54 -8.02 -6.23
N ILE A 116 -9.94 -8.19 -7.43
CA ILE A 116 -10.37 -9.16 -8.44
C ILE A 116 -10.08 -10.57 -7.94
N THR A 117 -8.91 -10.75 -7.31
CA THR A 117 -8.37 -12.02 -6.80
C THR A 117 -8.01 -11.90 -5.33
N ASP A 118 -7.62 -12.99 -4.68
CA ASP A 118 -7.14 -12.94 -3.28
C ASP A 118 -5.64 -12.55 -3.19
N HIS A 119 -4.80 -12.93 -4.19
CA HIS A 119 -3.33 -12.74 -4.10
C HIS A 119 -2.65 -12.43 -5.44
N SER A 120 -3.42 -12.15 -6.50
CA SER A 120 -2.89 -11.88 -7.85
C SER A 120 -2.16 -13.07 -8.50
N GLY A 121 -2.50 -14.30 -8.13
CA GLY A 121 -1.97 -15.51 -8.74
C GLY A 121 -2.44 -15.69 -10.20
N GLU A 122 -1.61 -16.32 -11.05
CA GLU A 122 -2.01 -16.63 -12.43
C GLU A 122 -3.23 -17.54 -12.49
N ASP A 123 -3.31 -18.51 -11.58
CA ASP A 123 -4.44 -19.43 -11.42
C ASP A 123 -5.72 -18.70 -10.95
N GLU A 124 -5.58 -17.71 -10.07
CA GLU A 124 -6.69 -16.89 -9.60
C GLU A 124 -7.25 -15.99 -10.70
N TYR A 125 -6.38 -15.32 -11.47
CA TYR A 125 -6.82 -14.56 -12.64
C TYR A 125 -7.44 -15.47 -13.70
N ALA A 126 -6.89 -16.67 -13.93
CA ALA A 126 -7.50 -17.64 -14.84
C ALA A 126 -8.89 -18.08 -14.34
N ALA A 127 -9.04 -18.32 -13.03
CA ALA A 127 -10.32 -18.65 -12.41
C ALA A 127 -11.33 -17.50 -12.60
N TYR A 128 -10.95 -16.25 -12.32
CA TYR A 128 -11.76 -15.06 -12.57
C TYR A 128 -12.23 -14.98 -14.02
N LEU A 129 -11.28 -15.02 -14.97
CA LEU A 129 -11.58 -14.93 -16.41
C LEU A 129 -12.49 -16.04 -16.90
N SER A 130 -12.44 -17.24 -16.30
CA SER A 130 -13.29 -18.36 -16.62
C SER A 130 -14.78 -18.14 -16.25
N THR A 131 -15.07 -17.18 -15.35
CA THR A 131 -16.44 -16.87 -14.94
C THR A 131 -17.14 -15.88 -15.88
N ILE A 132 -16.38 -15.23 -16.78
CA ILE A 132 -16.90 -14.16 -17.64
C ILE A 132 -17.54 -14.76 -18.90
N PRO A 133 -18.86 -14.55 -19.14
CA PRO A 133 -19.52 -14.95 -20.38
C PRO A 133 -18.93 -14.26 -21.60
N ASP A 134 -18.97 -14.92 -22.75
CA ASP A 134 -18.43 -14.39 -24.02
C ASP A 134 -19.02 -13.02 -24.38
N SER A 135 -20.30 -12.79 -24.08
CA SER A 135 -20.99 -11.52 -24.34
C SER A 135 -20.42 -10.32 -23.54
N LEU A 136 -19.73 -10.56 -22.42
CA LEU A 136 -19.10 -9.55 -21.60
C LEU A 136 -17.60 -9.40 -21.85
N ARG A 137 -16.97 -10.33 -22.59
CA ARG A 137 -15.54 -10.26 -22.89
C ARG A 137 -15.20 -8.95 -23.62
N GLY A 138 -14.16 -8.27 -23.14
CA GLY A 138 -13.73 -6.96 -23.67
C GLY A 138 -14.63 -5.77 -23.28
N ARG A 139 -15.75 -6.00 -22.57
CA ARG A 139 -16.61 -4.94 -22.06
C ARG A 139 -16.35 -4.58 -20.60
N ILE A 140 -15.62 -5.40 -19.84
CA ILE A 140 -15.29 -5.11 -18.44
C ILE A 140 -14.07 -4.19 -18.40
N ARG A 141 -14.15 -3.15 -17.59
CA ARG A 141 -13.08 -2.21 -17.32
C ARG A 141 -12.65 -2.38 -15.86
N HIS A 142 -11.37 -2.59 -15.62
CA HIS A 142 -10.83 -2.96 -14.33
C HIS A 142 -9.94 -1.88 -13.75
N VAL A 143 -9.97 -1.72 -12.44
CA VAL A 143 -8.90 -1.09 -11.66
C VAL A 143 -8.40 -2.11 -10.63
N PRO A 144 -7.13 -2.05 -10.18
CA PRO A 144 -6.65 -2.95 -9.15
C PRO A 144 -7.12 -2.53 -7.76
N GLY A 145 -7.26 -3.49 -6.84
CA GLY A 145 -7.39 -3.27 -5.41
C GLY A 145 -6.09 -3.55 -4.65
N ASN A 146 -6.14 -3.53 -3.32
CA ASN A 146 -4.97 -3.85 -2.49
C ASN A 146 -4.55 -5.31 -2.62
N HIS A 147 -5.46 -6.22 -2.89
CA HIS A 147 -5.15 -7.63 -3.15
C HIS A 147 -4.36 -7.84 -4.44
N GLU A 148 -4.43 -6.93 -5.40
CA GLU A 148 -3.62 -6.96 -6.63
C GLU A 148 -2.21 -6.41 -6.45
N VAL A 149 -1.82 -5.91 -5.25
CA VAL A 149 -0.52 -5.23 -5.07
C VAL A 149 0.23 -5.59 -3.81
N ARG A 150 -0.48 -5.86 -2.71
CA ARG A 150 0.14 -6.04 -1.40
C ARG A 150 1.08 -7.23 -1.35
N TRP A 151 0.68 -8.33 -1.97
CA TRP A 151 1.43 -9.59 -1.99
C TRP A 151 1.82 -10.04 -3.40
N ASP A 152 1.63 -9.18 -4.39
CA ASP A 152 1.88 -9.52 -5.79
C ASP A 152 3.37 -9.67 -6.09
N VAL A 153 3.80 -10.89 -6.30
CA VAL A 153 5.18 -11.24 -6.70
C VAL A 153 5.56 -10.70 -8.08
N ASN A 154 4.58 -10.25 -8.88
CA ASN A 154 4.75 -9.73 -10.24
C ASN A 154 4.77 -8.19 -10.29
N ALA A 155 4.61 -7.47 -9.19
CA ALA A 155 4.60 -6.01 -9.13
C ALA A 155 3.65 -5.37 -10.17
N LYS A 156 2.38 -5.80 -10.20
CA LYS A 156 1.33 -5.41 -11.15
C LYS A 156 1.55 -5.81 -12.62
N GLN A 157 2.66 -6.43 -12.99
CA GLN A 157 2.93 -6.72 -14.40
C GLN A 157 1.95 -7.73 -14.99
N LEU A 158 1.53 -8.72 -14.20
CA LEU A 158 0.49 -9.68 -14.62
C LEU A 158 -0.85 -8.98 -14.81
N TYR A 159 -1.27 -8.16 -13.85
CA TYR A 159 -2.47 -7.33 -13.94
C TYR A 159 -2.46 -6.47 -15.22
N HIS A 160 -1.37 -5.71 -15.46
CA HIS A 160 -1.26 -4.85 -16.65
C HIS A 160 -1.27 -5.64 -17.96
N ARG A 161 -0.71 -6.85 -17.98
CA ARG A 161 -0.74 -7.73 -19.17
C ARG A 161 -2.16 -8.20 -19.47
N LEU A 162 -2.97 -8.47 -18.45
CA LEU A 162 -4.34 -8.99 -18.62
C LEU A 162 -5.37 -7.88 -18.87
N PHE A 163 -5.26 -6.75 -18.19
CA PHE A 163 -6.31 -5.72 -18.18
C PHE A 163 -5.87 -4.36 -18.74
N GLY A 164 -4.58 -4.20 -19.05
CA GLY A 164 -4.01 -2.95 -19.55
C GLY A 164 -3.48 -2.03 -18.46
N PRO A 165 -2.82 -0.94 -18.86
CA PRO A 165 -2.21 0.02 -17.92
C PRO A 165 -3.25 0.89 -17.22
N THR A 166 -2.90 1.39 -16.03
CA THR A 166 -3.64 2.39 -15.26
C THR A 166 -2.76 3.65 -15.05
N PRO A 167 -3.35 4.87 -14.91
CA PRO A 167 -4.77 5.21 -15.09
C PRO A 167 -5.18 5.26 -16.57
N TYR A 168 -6.48 5.28 -16.81
CA TYR A 168 -7.03 5.44 -18.16
C TYR A 168 -8.41 6.12 -18.14
N SER A 169 -8.81 6.69 -19.27
CA SER A 169 -10.12 7.33 -19.43
C SER A 169 -10.71 7.10 -20.82
N TRP A 170 -12.03 7.24 -20.95
CA TRP A 170 -12.75 7.18 -22.23
C TRP A 170 -14.09 7.90 -22.15
N ASP A 171 -14.60 8.30 -23.32
CA ASP A 171 -15.93 8.93 -23.45
C ASP A 171 -16.93 7.92 -24.01
N VAL A 172 -18.11 7.86 -23.42
CA VAL A 172 -19.22 7.05 -23.89
C VAL A 172 -20.57 7.63 -23.45
N GLY A 173 -21.53 7.70 -24.39
CA GLY A 173 -22.90 8.13 -24.08
C GLY A 173 -23.00 9.50 -23.39
N GLY A 174 -22.07 10.42 -23.65
CA GLY A 174 -22.03 11.75 -23.05
C GLY A 174 -21.47 11.79 -21.62
N LEU A 175 -20.88 10.70 -21.16
CA LEU A 175 -20.09 10.62 -19.92
C LEU A 175 -18.61 10.49 -20.24
N HIS A 176 -17.78 11.07 -19.37
CA HIS A 176 -16.36 10.80 -19.31
C HIS A 176 -16.08 9.86 -18.13
N LEU A 177 -15.46 8.71 -18.40
CA LEU A 177 -15.16 7.70 -17.40
C LEU A 177 -13.67 7.62 -17.15
N VAL A 178 -13.29 7.47 -15.87
CA VAL A 178 -11.88 7.44 -15.45
C VAL A 178 -11.65 6.30 -14.48
N GLY A 179 -10.76 5.37 -14.86
CA GLY A 179 -10.24 4.33 -13.97
C GLY A 179 -8.96 4.82 -13.28
N LEU A 180 -8.99 4.92 -11.96
CA LEU A 180 -7.87 5.38 -11.13
C LEU A 180 -7.23 4.25 -10.37
N ASP A 181 -5.92 4.31 -10.22
CA ASP A 181 -5.14 3.32 -9.50
C ASP A 181 -4.24 3.99 -8.44
N PRO A 182 -4.75 4.24 -7.24
CA PRO A 182 -3.95 4.72 -6.12
C PRO A 182 -3.22 3.59 -5.37
N THR A 183 -3.33 2.33 -5.81
CA THR A 183 -2.71 1.20 -5.10
C THR A 183 -1.19 1.25 -5.15
N GLN A 184 -0.54 0.84 -4.07
CA GLN A 184 0.91 0.88 -3.92
C GLN A 184 1.48 -0.54 -3.73
N THR A 185 2.41 -0.95 -4.60
CA THR A 185 3.07 -2.27 -4.49
C THR A 185 3.71 -2.45 -3.11
N LEU A 186 3.47 -3.61 -2.50
CA LEU A 186 3.86 -4.01 -1.14
C LEU A 186 3.23 -3.18 -0.01
N GLN A 187 2.19 -2.39 -0.30
CA GLN A 187 1.52 -1.57 0.69
C GLN A 187 0.02 -1.84 0.71
N GLU A 188 -0.59 -1.69 1.88
CA GLU A 188 -2.05 -1.74 2.05
C GLU A 188 -2.71 -0.42 1.64
N PRO A 189 -2.23 0.76 2.14
CA PRO A 189 -2.89 2.03 1.83
C PRO A 189 -2.64 2.46 0.39
N GLY A 190 -3.64 3.13 -0.15
CA GLY A 190 -3.52 3.84 -1.41
C GLY A 190 -2.77 5.17 -1.27
N HIS A 191 -2.23 5.62 -2.39
CA HIS A 191 -1.60 6.93 -2.54
C HIS A 191 -1.70 7.36 -4.00
N PHE A 192 -2.34 8.47 -4.27
CA PHE A 192 -2.44 8.99 -5.64
C PHE A 192 -1.06 9.47 -6.14
N GLY A 193 -0.41 10.25 -5.31
CA GLY A 193 0.81 10.93 -5.69
C GLY A 193 0.55 12.06 -6.71
N ARG A 194 1.52 12.94 -6.82
CA ARG A 194 1.37 14.14 -7.65
C ARG A 194 1.17 13.85 -9.14
N GLU A 195 1.91 12.88 -9.68
CA GLU A 195 1.84 12.59 -11.11
C GLU A 195 0.45 12.09 -11.53
N LEU A 196 -0.19 11.24 -10.71
CA LEU A 196 -1.54 10.75 -10.98
C LEU A 196 -2.57 11.89 -10.86
N LEU A 197 -2.42 12.76 -9.84
CA LEU A 197 -3.30 13.91 -9.65
C LEU A 197 -3.12 14.97 -10.75
N ASP A 198 -1.90 15.25 -11.20
CA ASP A 198 -1.62 16.15 -12.32
C ASP A 198 -2.21 15.59 -13.64
N TRP A 199 -2.10 14.28 -13.86
CA TRP A 199 -2.73 13.61 -15.00
C TRP A 199 -4.26 13.73 -14.93
N LEU A 200 -4.87 13.43 -13.78
CA LEU A 200 -6.31 13.52 -13.57
C LEU A 200 -6.84 14.93 -13.81
N ALA A 201 -6.15 15.94 -13.28
CA ALA A 201 -6.51 17.34 -13.49
C ALA A 201 -6.45 17.73 -14.96
N ALA A 202 -5.45 17.25 -15.70
CA ALA A 202 -5.32 17.52 -17.12
C ALA A 202 -6.41 16.83 -17.96
N ASP A 203 -6.75 15.59 -17.63
CA ASP A 203 -7.76 14.80 -18.31
C ASP A 203 -9.17 15.38 -18.12
N LEU A 204 -9.53 15.70 -16.87
CA LEU A 204 -10.85 16.23 -16.53
C LEU A 204 -11.09 17.70 -16.95
N ARG A 205 -10.05 18.47 -17.28
CA ARG A 205 -10.18 19.93 -17.57
C ARG A 205 -11.08 20.24 -18.75
N THR A 206 -11.14 19.35 -19.73
CA THR A 206 -11.96 19.49 -20.94
C THR A 206 -13.07 18.46 -21.02
N ALA A 207 -13.26 17.68 -19.96
CA ALA A 207 -14.25 16.62 -19.89
C ALA A 207 -15.67 17.18 -19.64
N GLY A 208 -16.69 16.42 -20.03
CA GLY A 208 -18.06 16.58 -19.62
C GLY A 208 -18.31 15.97 -18.23
N PRO A 209 -19.59 15.69 -17.87
CA PRO A 209 -19.91 15.01 -16.63
C PRO A 209 -19.11 13.71 -16.49
N SER A 210 -18.35 13.58 -15.40
CA SER A 210 -17.36 12.53 -15.25
C SER A 210 -17.75 11.55 -14.13
N VAL A 211 -17.49 10.26 -14.38
CA VAL A 211 -17.64 9.16 -13.44
C VAL A 211 -16.27 8.53 -13.24
N LEU A 212 -15.81 8.54 -12.00
CA LEU A 212 -14.54 7.92 -11.62
C LEU A 212 -14.82 6.57 -10.96
N PHE A 213 -13.89 5.64 -11.08
CA PHE A 213 -13.92 4.41 -10.30
C PHE A 213 -12.51 4.01 -9.88
N LEU A 214 -12.41 3.52 -8.66
CA LEU A 214 -11.17 3.11 -7.98
C LEU A 214 -11.55 2.10 -6.88
N HIS A 215 -10.56 1.48 -6.27
CA HIS A 215 -10.87 0.48 -5.26
C HIS A 215 -11.26 1.09 -3.91
N TYR A 216 -10.50 2.06 -3.40
CA TYR A 216 -10.69 2.59 -2.05
C TYR A 216 -11.78 3.65 -1.99
N PRO A 217 -12.75 3.56 -1.04
CA PRO A 217 -13.63 4.69 -0.76
C PRO A 217 -12.86 5.84 -0.11
N LEU A 218 -13.33 7.06 -0.36
CA LEU A 218 -12.70 8.30 0.06
C LEU A 218 -13.61 9.05 1.06
N GLY A 219 -13.02 9.98 1.81
CA GLY A 219 -13.74 10.82 2.76
C GLY A 219 -13.32 10.61 4.20
N SER A 220 -13.84 11.42 5.11
CA SER A 220 -13.39 11.45 6.51
C SER A 220 -13.88 10.28 7.36
N GLU A 221 -14.56 9.31 6.77
CA GLU A 221 -14.88 8.01 7.40
C GLU A 221 -13.95 6.89 6.89
N HIS A 222 -13.14 7.20 5.87
CA HIS A 222 -12.31 6.26 5.15
C HIS A 222 -10.93 6.83 4.90
N TYR A 223 -9.94 6.37 5.65
CA TYR A 223 -8.55 6.84 5.55
C TYR A 223 -7.67 5.80 4.85
N TYR A 224 -8.21 5.11 3.84
CA TYR A 224 -7.48 4.10 3.08
C TYR A 224 -6.50 4.69 2.06
N VAL A 225 -6.67 5.97 1.70
CA VAL A 225 -5.77 6.68 0.80
C VAL A 225 -5.10 7.84 1.55
N ASN A 226 -3.78 7.82 1.55
CA ASN A 226 -2.96 8.71 2.38
C ASN A 226 -3.08 10.19 2.03
N ASP A 227 -3.25 10.50 0.75
CA ASP A 227 -3.29 11.84 0.17
C ASP A 227 -4.67 12.17 -0.44
N GLN A 228 -5.74 11.60 0.12
CA GLN A 228 -7.11 11.86 -0.38
C GLN A 228 -7.51 13.34 -0.33
N ASP A 229 -6.94 14.13 0.55
CA ASP A 229 -7.15 15.58 0.60
C ASP A 229 -6.60 16.28 -0.64
N ALA A 230 -5.43 15.87 -1.13
CA ALA A 230 -4.88 16.38 -2.40
C ALA A 230 -5.76 15.97 -3.59
N PHE A 231 -6.39 14.79 -3.55
CA PHE A 231 -7.39 14.40 -4.55
C PHE A 231 -8.60 15.34 -4.49
N PHE A 232 -9.20 15.60 -3.32
CA PHE A 232 -10.34 16.51 -3.19
C PHE A 232 -10.03 17.92 -3.68
N GLU A 233 -8.84 18.43 -3.36
CA GLU A 233 -8.39 19.74 -3.87
C GLU A 233 -8.23 19.72 -5.40
N THR A 234 -7.71 18.65 -5.96
CA THR A 234 -7.50 18.49 -7.41
C THR A 234 -8.83 18.53 -8.17
N ILE A 235 -9.86 17.83 -7.67
CA ILE A 235 -11.15 17.74 -8.36
C ILE A 235 -12.15 18.85 -8.00
N ALA A 236 -11.83 19.74 -7.08
CA ALA A 236 -12.74 20.71 -6.47
C ALA A 236 -13.57 21.57 -7.45
N HIS A 237 -13.08 21.76 -8.67
CA HIS A 237 -13.74 22.55 -9.73
C HIS A 237 -13.92 21.76 -11.03
N LEU A 238 -13.70 20.45 -10.99
CA LEU A 238 -13.78 19.57 -12.13
C LEU A 238 -15.13 18.85 -12.17
N PRO A 239 -15.60 18.39 -13.31
CA PRO A 239 -16.98 17.92 -13.50
C PRO A 239 -17.22 16.48 -12.99
N VAL A 240 -16.64 16.10 -11.86
CA VAL A 240 -16.83 14.79 -11.25
C VAL A 240 -18.24 14.72 -10.63
N ARG A 241 -19.03 13.71 -11.01
CA ARG A 241 -20.42 13.51 -10.55
C ARG A 241 -20.58 12.28 -9.67
N ALA A 242 -19.86 11.22 -10.00
CA ALA A 242 -19.91 9.96 -9.26
C ALA A 242 -18.51 9.37 -9.08
N VAL A 243 -18.31 8.68 -7.96
CA VAL A 243 -17.15 7.84 -7.68
C VAL A 243 -17.64 6.47 -7.24
N PHE A 244 -17.30 5.41 -7.98
CA PHE A 244 -17.58 4.04 -7.57
C PHE A 244 -16.34 3.43 -6.91
N ALA A 245 -16.57 2.70 -5.81
CA ALA A 245 -15.51 2.09 -5.01
C ALA A 245 -15.91 0.71 -4.47
N GLY A 246 -14.96 0.01 -3.84
CA GLY A 246 -15.14 -1.27 -3.16
C GLY A 246 -14.54 -1.26 -1.76
N HIS A 247 -13.70 -2.29 -1.46
CA HIS A 247 -12.83 -2.41 -0.29
C HIS A 247 -13.53 -2.65 1.06
N ILE A 248 -14.61 -1.95 1.36
CA ILE A 248 -15.31 -2.06 2.65
C ILE A 248 -16.36 -3.17 2.69
N HIS A 249 -16.51 -3.90 1.60
CA HIS A 249 -17.39 -5.08 1.45
C HIS A 249 -18.86 -4.84 1.81
N ARG A 250 -19.30 -3.59 1.84
CA ARG A 250 -20.68 -3.20 2.17
C ARG A 250 -21.15 -2.03 1.32
N GLU A 251 -22.46 -1.93 1.15
CA GLU A 251 -23.05 -0.74 0.55
C GLU A 251 -22.80 0.48 1.44
N HIS A 252 -22.25 1.53 0.84
CA HIS A 252 -22.10 2.82 1.49
C HIS A 252 -22.23 3.93 0.44
N VAL A 253 -23.24 4.77 0.60
CA VAL A 253 -23.52 5.87 -0.32
C VAL A 253 -23.43 7.18 0.43
N VAL A 254 -22.59 8.08 -0.06
CA VAL A 254 -22.38 9.39 0.56
C VAL A 254 -22.23 10.47 -0.51
N ARG A 255 -22.80 11.63 -0.25
CA ARG A 255 -22.61 12.83 -1.06
C ARG A 255 -21.58 13.72 -0.37
N THR A 256 -20.43 13.86 -0.99
CA THR A 256 -19.28 14.58 -0.41
C THR A 256 -18.48 15.29 -1.49
N ASN A 257 -17.92 16.46 -1.18
CA ASN A 257 -17.03 17.23 -2.06
C ASN A 257 -17.55 17.44 -3.48
N GLY A 258 -18.89 17.52 -3.63
CA GLY A 258 -19.56 17.80 -4.89
C GLY A 258 -19.82 16.58 -5.78
N PHE A 259 -19.58 15.36 -5.32
CA PHE A 259 -19.91 14.13 -6.02
C PHE A 259 -20.65 13.13 -5.11
N THR A 260 -21.28 12.14 -5.72
CA THR A 260 -21.85 11.00 -4.99
C THR A 260 -20.88 9.84 -5.06
N GLN A 261 -20.42 9.36 -3.91
CA GLN A 261 -19.62 8.15 -3.80
C GLN A 261 -20.49 6.95 -3.47
N LEU A 262 -20.24 5.83 -4.16
CA LEU A 262 -20.91 4.55 -3.94
C LEU A 262 -19.87 3.47 -3.75
N ALA A 263 -19.72 2.99 -2.53
CA ALA A 263 -18.98 1.74 -2.28
C ALA A 263 -19.94 0.56 -2.38
N GLY A 264 -19.56 -0.48 -3.10
CA GLY A 264 -20.39 -1.67 -3.32
C GLY A 264 -20.19 -2.74 -2.26
N PRO A 265 -21.19 -3.62 -2.05
CA PRO A 265 -20.98 -4.86 -1.32
C PRO A 265 -20.08 -5.80 -2.12
N ALA A 266 -19.26 -6.58 -1.41
CA ALA A 266 -18.36 -7.53 -2.05
C ALA A 266 -19.12 -8.66 -2.77
N VAL A 267 -18.79 -8.90 -4.04
CA VAL A 267 -19.38 -10.01 -4.81
C VAL A 267 -19.03 -11.37 -4.17
N ARG A 268 -17.84 -11.50 -3.56
CA ARG A 268 -17.47 -12.73 -2.83
C ARG A 268 -18.48 -13.16 -1.77
N ASN A 269 -19.26 -12.24 -1.21
CA ASN A 269 -20.22 -12.49 -0.14
C ASN A 269 -21.65 -12.74 -0.65
N GLY A 270 -21.93 -12.48 -1.93
CA GLY A 270 -23.24 -12.66 -2.53
C GLY A 270 -23.30 -12.08 -3.94
N ALA A 271 -24.19 -12.60 -4.78
CA ALA A 271 -24.35 -12.11 -6.14
C ALA A 271 -25.05 -10.76 -6.14
N ASN A 272 -24.26 -9.70 -6.02
CA ASN A 272 -24.71 -8.31 -5.93
C ASN A 272 -23.94 -7.45 -6.93
N TYR A 273 -24.62 -6.42 -7.46
CA TYR A 273 -23.96 -5.41 -8.29
C TYR A 273 -24.80 -4.16 -8.38
N TYR A 274 -24.17 -3.00 -8.66
CA TYR A 274 -24.93 -1.82 -9.07
C TYR A 274 -25.25 -1.91 -10.55
N TRP A 275 -26.52 -1.64 -10.88
CA TRP A 275 -26.96 -1.36 -12.23
C TRP A 275 -27.19 0.14 -12.37
N VAL A 276 -26.61 0.76 -13.39
CA VAL A 276 -26.61 2.20 -13.59
C VAL A 276 -27.19 2.51 -14.97
N GLU A 277 -28.17 3.39 -15.03
CA GLU A 277 -28.80 3.86 -16.27
C GLU A 277 -28.72 5.38 -16.37
N ARG A 278 -28.32 5.86 -17.55
CA ARG A 278 -28.44 7.26 -17.90
C ARG A 278 -29.86 7.53 -18.41
N GLY A 279 -30.51 8.50 -17.82
CA GLY A 279 -31.86 8.92 -18.22
C GLY A 279 -32.05 10.41 -17.94
N ASP A 280 -33.27 10.87 -18.12
CA ASP A 280 -33.65 12.22 -17.77
C ASP A 280 -34.72 12.18 -16.66
N ASP A 281 -34.69 13.14 -15.77
CA ASP A 281 -35.77 13.48 -14.85
C ASP A 281 -36.45 14.81 -15.28
N ALA A 282 -37.29 15.36 -14.44
CA ALA A 282 -38.04 16.59 -14.78
C ALA A 282 -37.11 17.81 -14.99
N GLN A 283 -35.88 17.79 -14.53
CA GLN A 283 -34.99 18.95 -14.48
C GLN A 283 -33.62 18.68 -15.05
N HIS A 284 -33.13 17.43 -14.99
CA HIS A 284 -31.74 17.08 -15.29
C HIS A 284 -31.61 15.79 -16.05
N THR A 285 -30.52 15.65 -16.81
CA THR A 285 -29.96 14.33 -17.18
C THR A 285 -29.32 13.71 -15.94
N VAL A 286 -29.64 12.47 -15.64
CA VAL A 286 -29.29 11.80 -14.39
C VAL A 286 -28.66 10.42 -14.64
N LEU A 287 -27.92 9.92 -13.65
CA LEU A 287 -27.65 8.50 -13.47
C LEU A 287 -28.57 7.96 -12.38
N ARG A 288 -29.40 6.97 -12.72
CA ARG A 288 -30.16 6.20 -11.73
C ARG A 288 -29.39 4.95 -11.38
N VAL A 289 -29.24 4.70 -10.09
CA VAL A 289 -28.44 3.57 -9.58
C VAL A 289 -29.36 2.64 -8.79
N TRP A 290 -29.35 1.37 -9.19
CA TRP A 290 -30.05 0.29 -8.47
C TRP A 290 -29.05 -0.71 -7.91
N MET A 291 -29.32 -1.23 -6.72
CA MET A 291 -28.74 -2.45 -6.23
C MET A 291 -29.52 -3.62 -6.80
N VAL A 292 -28.85 -4.51 -7.51
CA VAL A 292 -29.36 -5.78 -8.00
C VAL A 292 -28.78 -6.89 -7.15
N THR A 293 -29.66 -7.75 -6.62
CA THR A 293 -29.26 -8.96 -5.87
C THR A 293 -29.85 -10.17 -6.58
N VAL A 294 -29.01 -11.17 -6.84
CA VAL A 294 -29.38 -12.41 -7.54
C VAL A 294 -29.37 -13.56 -6.56
N ALA A 295 -30.53 -14.15 -6.31
CA ALA A 295 -30.67 -15.32 -5.47
C ALA A 295 -30.03 -16.58 -6.11
N GLU A 296 -29.93 -17.66 -5.31
CA GLU A 296 -29.36 -18.92 -5.81
C GLU A 296 -30.13 -19.55 -6.95
N ASP A 297 -31.46 -19.35 -6.97
CA ASP A 297 -32.35 -19.81 -8.05
C ASP A 297 -32.34 -18.89 -9.31
N GLY A 298 -31.52 -17.82 -9.29
CA GLY A 298 -31.41 -16.86 -10.37
C GLY A 298 -32.45 -15.73 -10.30
N THR A 299 -33.33 -15.70 -9.31
CA THR A 299 -34.31 -14.61 -9.13
C THR A 299 -33.59 -13.30 -8.79
N GLU A 300 -33.95 -12.24 -9.54
CA GLU A 300 -33.39 -10.89 -9.32
C GLU A 300 -34.33 -10.03 -8.50
N THR A 301 -33.75 -9.28 -7.58
CA THR A 301 -34.43 -8.17 -6.90
C THR A 301 -33.68 -6.88 -7.21
N ARG A 302 -34.44 -5.78 -7.43
CA ARG A 302 -33.88 -4.45 -7.71
C ARG A 302 -34.42 -3.44 -6.71
N ARG A 303 -33.52 -2.64 -6.14
CA ARG A 303 -33.84 -1.53 -5.24
C ARG A 303 -33.09 -0.29 -5.72
N GLU A 304 -33.83 0.80 -5.91
CA GLU A 304 -33.18 2.07 -6.21
C GLU A 304 -32.32 2.52 -5.01
N VAL A 305 -31.10 2.92 -5.32
CA VAL A 305 -30.10 3.36 -4.33
C VAL A 305 -30.06 4.88 -4.30
N THR A 306 -29.88 5.50 -5.47
CA THR A 306 -29.76 6.95 -5.60
C THR A 306 -29.93 7.39 -7.04
N THR A 307 -30.23 8.69 -7.21
CA THR A 307 -30.23 9.37 -8.51
C THR A 307 -29.20 10.50 -8.46
N ILE A 308 -28.28 10.55 -9.44
CA ILE A 308 -27.16 11.48 -9.50
C ILE A 308 -27.34 12.45 -10.66
N PRO A 309 -27.52 13.75 -10.43
CA PRO A 309 -27.61 14.76 -11.48
C PRO A 309 -26.29 14.85 -12.28
N LEU A 310 -26.39 14.82 -13.60
CA LEU A 310 -25.24 15.00 -14.52
C LEU A 310 -25.12 16.43 -15.02
N THR A 311 -26.22 17.17 -15.01
CA THR A 311 -26.33 18.57 -15.45
C THR A 311 -26.75 19.45 -14.29
N GLY A 312 -26.44 20.73 -14.35
CA GLY A 312 -26.71 21.68 -13.30
C GLY A 312 -25.45 22.20 -12.60
N ARG A 313 -25.58 23.18 -11.76
CA ARG A 313 -24.50 23.66 -10.90
C ARG A 313 -24.25 22.64 -9.81
N ASP A 314 -22.99 22.54 -9.44
CA ASP A 314 -22.56 21.74 -8.31
C ASP A 314 -23.10 22.38 -7.02
N GLU A 315 -24.28 21.89 -6.58
CA GLU A 315 -24.99 22.48 -5.42
C GLU A 315 -24.18 22.39 -4.14
N ASP A 316 -23.22 21.45 -4.04
CA ASP A 316 -22.45 21.24 -2.82
C ASP A 316 -21.24 22.16 -2.70
N GLN A 317 -20.86 22.88 -3.75
CA GLN A 317 -19.77 23.87 -3.69
C GLN A 317 -20.07 25.04 -2.72
N HIS A 318 -21.31 25.25 -2.34
CA HIS A 318 -21.67 26.23 -1.31
C HIS A 318 -21.22 25.80 0.10
N LEU A 319 -20.98 24.50 0.32
CA LEU A 319 -20.43 23.95 1.57
C LEU A 319 -18.91 24.07 1.65
N ARG A 320 -18.22 24.31 0.53
CA ARG A 320 -16.78 24.46 0.51
C ARG A 320 -16.33 25.66 1.36
N PRO A 321 -15.43 25.46 2.35
CA PRO A 321 -14.86 26.58 3.08
C PRO A 321 -14.15 27.58 2.17
N VAL A 322 -14.41 28.87 2.39
CA VAL A 322 -13.66 29.94 1.73
C VAL A 322 -12.31 30.13 2.40
N ARG A 323 -12.29 29.91 3.73
CA ARG A 323 -11.08 30.04 4.53
C ARG A 323 -11.20 29.26 5.83
N ILE A 324 -10.11 28.60 6.20
CA ILE A 324 -9.91 27.95 7.49
C ILE A 324 -8.75 28.67 8.17
N ASP A 325 -9.02 29.31 9.32
CA ASP A 325 -8.00 29.97 10.12
C ASP A 325 -7.73 29.10 11.35
N VAL A 326 -6.48 28.68 11.53
CA VAL A 326 -6.00 27.91 12.68
C VAL A 326 -5.08 28.81 13.48
N GLY A 327 -5.45 29.12 14.72
CA GLY A 327 -4.66 29.96 15.61
C GLY A 327 -3.51 29.22 16.26
N ALA A 328 -2.68 29.97 17.01
CA ALA A 328 -1.65 29.37 17.86
C ALA A 328 -2.29 28.65 19.06
N PRO A 329 -1.65 27.56 19.56
CA PRO A 329 -2.09 26.92 20.79
C PRO A 329 -2.13 27.92 21.96
N ALA A 330 -3.24 27.93 22.69
CA ALA A 330 -3.35 28.67 23.96
C ALA A 330 -2.52 27.96 25.06
N PRO A 331 -2.21 28.61 26.16
CA PRO A 331 -1.56 27.96 27.34
C PRO A 331 -2.36 26.77 27.90
N THR A 332 -3.65 26.68 27.57
CA THR A 332 -4.57 25.59 27.92
C THR A 332 -4.52 24.41 26.99
N GLY A 333 -3.58 24.34 26.03
CA GLY A 333 -3.50 23.29 25.02
C GLY A 333 -4.60 23.33 23.96
N LYS A 334 -5.43 24.38 23.94
CA LYS A 334 -6.52 24.54 22.96
C LYS A 334 -6.07 25.38 21.77
N ILE A 335 -6.39 24.93 20.57
CA ILE A 335 -6.12 25.63 19.30
C ILE A 335 -7.42 26.23 18.78
N PRO A 336 -7.53 27.57 18.68
CA PRO A 336 -8.71 28.18 18.11
C PRO A 336 -8.80 27.95 16.60
N VAL A 337 -10.01 27.59 16.15
CA VAL A 337 -10.33 27.34 14.74
C VAL A 337 -11.46 28.29 14.33
N THR A 338 -11.34 28.90 13.16
CA THR A 338 -12.40 29.67 12.53
C THR A 338 -12.57 29.21 11.08
N VAL A 339 -13.79 28.80 10.72
CA VAL A 339 -14.15 28.38 9.37
C VAL A 339 -15.10 29.40 8.77
N ARG A 340 -14.74 29.99 7.64
CA ARG A 340 -15.57 30.92 6.90
C ARG A 340 -16.16 30.25 5.68
N LEU A 341 -17.47 30.37 5.55
CA LEU A 341 -18.24 29.87 4.41
C LEU A 341 -18.70 31.03 3.54
N ARG A 342 -19.17 30.73 2.33
CA ARG A 342 -19.84 31.72 1.48
C ARG A 342 -21.15 32.17 2.13
N GLY A 343 -21.55 33.42 1.89
CA GLY A 343 -22.80 33.96 2.44
C GLY A 343 -24.09 33.23 1.99
N SER A 344 -24.00 32.46 0.89
CA SER A 344 -25.07 31.60 0.38
C SER A 344 -25.00 30.16 0.94
N SER A 345 -24.12 29.88 1.88
CA SER A 345 -23.99 28.54 2.45
C SER A 345 -25.20 28.16 3.30
N THR A 346 -25.70 26.93 3.10
CA THR A 346 -26.78 26.32 3.87
C THR A 346 -26.24 25.29 4.86
N ALA A 347 -25.02 25.49 5.37
CA ALA A 347 -24.40 24.59 6.33
C ALA A 347 -25.25 24.48 7.61
N ALA A 348 -25.62 23.27 7.98
CA ALA A 348 -26.29 22.92 9.21
C ALA A 348 -25.30 22.63 10.34
N SER A 349 -24.13 22.08 10.01
CA SER A 349 -23.05 21.81 10.97
C SER A 349 -21.68 22.06 10.34
N VAL A 350 -20.73 22.46 11.21
CA VAL A 350 -19.30 22.55 10.88
C VAL A 350 -18.52 21.93 12.00
N ARG A 351 -17.74 20.90 11.70
CA ARG A 351 -16.92 20.18 12.65
C ARG A 351 -15.45 20.28 12.28
N ALA A 352 -14.59 20.26 13.28
CA ALA A 352 -13.14 20.23 13.08
C ALA A 352 -12.49 19.14 13.94
N GLN A 353 -11.41 18.56 13.46
CA GLN A 353 -10.54 17.68 14.22
C GLN A 353 -9.10 17.83 13.74
N VAL A 354 -8.13 17.44 14.54
CA VAL A 354 -6.79 17.18 14.06
C VAL A 354 -6.83 15.90 13.24
N TYR A 355 -6.20 15.90 12.07
CA TYR A 355 -6.18 14.73 11.18
C TYR A 355 -5.65 13.50 11.93
N PRO A 356 -6.32 12.36 11.87
CA PRO A 356 -5.95 11.19 12.65
C PRO A 356 -4.53 10.71 12.34
N GLN A 357 -3.81 10.30 13.38
CA GLN A 357 -2.48 9.70 13.27
C GLN A 357 -2.52 8.21 12.89
N HIS A 358 -3.71 7.63 12.72
CA HIS A 358 -3.88 6.25 12.29
C HIS A 358 -4.14 6.21 10.81
N VAL A 359 -3.24 5.57 10.10
CA VAL A 359 -3.41 5.19 8.70
C VAL A 359 -4.06 3.82 8.71
N PHE A 360 -5.12 3.62 8.05
CA PHE A 360 -5.93 2.42 7.89
C PHE A 360 -7.23 2.35 8.67
N GLY A 361 -8.21 2.01 7.90
CA GLY A 361 -9.51 1.59 8.35
C GLY A 361 -10.37 2.74 8.82
N GLY A 362 -11.59 2.72 8.38
CA GLY A 362 -12.60 3.63 8.90
C GLY A 362 -12.66 3.51 10.42
N GLY A 363 -12.79 4.62 11.11
CA GLY A 363 -13.21 4.60 12.50
C GLY A 363 -12.25 5.17 13.54
N ASN A 364 -11.00 5.45 13.19
CA ASN A 364 -10.13 6.21 14.09
C ASN A 364 -10.17 7.70 13.76
N ALA A 365 -11.35 8.20 13.44
CA ALA A 365 -11.60 9.62 13.45
C ALA A 365 -11.23 10.15 14.83
N GLY A 366 -10.39 11.16 14.88
CA GLY A 366 -10.14 11.90 16.10
C GLY A 366 -11.46 12.41 16.70
N SER A 367 -11.39 13.07 17.85
CA SER A 367 -12.56 13.67 18.46
C SER A 367 -13.00 14.88 17.62
N TRP A 368 -14.04 14.71 16.82
CA TRP A 368 -14.68 15.82 16.15
C TRP A 368 -15.25 16.82 17.13
N VAL A 369 -14.93 18.09 16.94
CA VAL A 369 -15.47 19.20 17.71
C VAL A 369 -16.45 19.97 16.86
N GLU A 370 -17.69 20.15 17.33
CA GLU A 370 -18.67 21.03 16.71
C GLU A 370 -18.25 22.49 16.88
N LEU A 371 -18.26 23.25 15.77
CA LEU A 371 -18.01 24.67 15.78
C LEU A 371 -19.33 25.42 15.89
N THR A 372 -19.30 26.56 16.57
CA THR A 372 -20.48 27.41 16.80
C THR A 372 -20.56 28.54 15.75
N PRO A 373 -21.71 28.79 15.11
CA PRO A 373 -21.85 29.87 14.17
C PRO A 373 -21.76 31.24 14.88
N THR A 374 -21.01 32.16 14.26
CA THR A 374 -20.82 33.55 14.72
C THR A 374 -20.87 34.48 13.51
N PRO A 375 -21.01 35.82 13.71
CA PRO A 375 -20.97 36.76 12.59
C PRO A 375 -19.70 36.74 11.75
N GLN A 376 -18.56 36.21 12.32
CA GLN A 376 -17.26 36.11 11.66
C GLN A 376 -17.00 34.74 11.03
N GLY A 377 -17.94 33.80 11.12
CA GLY A 377 -17.83 32.42 10.68
C GLY A 377 -18.08 31.42 11.81
N TRP A 378 -17.81 30.13 11.57
CA TRP A 378 -17.97 29.07 12.55
C TRP A 378 -16.70 28.98 13.41
N ARG A 379 -16.84 28.95 14.74
CA ARG A 379 -15.71 29.01 15.67
C ARG A 379 -15.76 27.92 16.74
N GLY A 380 -14.59 27.47 17.13
CA GLY A 380 -14.39 26.53 18.24
C GLY A 380 -12.91 26.34 18.56
N THR A 381 -12.62 25.33 19.34
CA THR A 381 -11.23 24.96 19.67
C THR A 381 -11.06 23.47 19.55
N VAL A 382 -9.95 23.03 18.97
CA VAL A 382 -9.53 21.63 18.96
C VAL A 382 -8.46 21.41 20.02
N ASP A 383 -8.35 20.17 20.50
CA ASP A 383 -7.39 19.80 21.54
C ASP A 383 -6.01 19.52 20.94
N ALA A 384 -4.96 20.05 21.57
CA ALA A 384 -3.58 19.86 21.16
C ALA A 384 -2.66 19.43 22.33
N ASP A 385 -3.22 19.08 23.48
CA ASP A 385 -2.46 18.86 24.72
C ASP A 385 -1.37 17.79 24.60
N ALA A 386 -1.49 16.81 23.72
CA ALA A 386 -0.52 15.74 23.51
C ALA A 386 0.21 15.83 22.15
N MET A 387 0.09 16.96 21.45
CA MET A 387 0.65 17.06 20.10
C MET A 387 2.12 17.49 20.15
N ALA A 388 2.95 16.76 19.39
CA ALA A 388 4.34 17.11 19.20
C ALA A 388 4.50 18.45 18.46
N ALA A 389 5.62 19.15 18.67
CA ALA A 389 5.97 20.28 17.82
C ALA A 389 6.13 19.85 16.36
N GLY A 390 5.76 20.72 15.42
CA GLY A 390 5.88 20.42 14.00
C GLY A 390 4.67 20.83 13.17
N VAL A 391 4.56 20.24 11.97
CA VAL A 391 3.50 20.55 11.00
C VAL A 391 2.40 19.51 11.09
N HIS A 392 1.21 19.97 11.42
CA HIS A 392 0.00 19.15 11.55
C HIS A 392 -1.04 19.52 10.53
N ARG A 393 -2.03 18.66 10.34
CA ARG A 393 -3.17 18.86 9.46
C ARG A 393 -4.46 18.94 10.30
N LEU A 394 -5.20 20.03 10.11
CA LEU A 394 -6.58 20.14 10.61
C LEU A 394 -7.51 19.64 9.52
N GLN A 395 -8.52 18.87 9.89
CA GLN A 395 -9.61 18.47 9.03
C GLN A 395 -10.89 19.21 9.46
N VAL A 396 -11.62 19.70 8.48
CA VAL A 396 -12.91 20.38 8.65
C VAL A 396 -13.95 19.67 7.80
N ARG A 397 -15.09 19.34 8.38
CA ARG A 397 -16.29 18.86 7.67
C ARG A 397 -17.40 19.88 7.80
N VAL A 398 -17.91 20.31 6.67
CA VAL A 398 -19.12 21.15 6.57
C VAL A 398 -20.24 20.27 6.03
N ALA A 399 -21.40 20.24 6.68
CA ALA A 399 -22.53 19.44 6.23
C ALA A 399 -23.83 20.25 6.23
N ASP A 400 -24.75 19.92 5.32
CA ASP A 400 -26.10 20.47 5.26
C ASP A 400 -27.14 19.51 5.87
N GLU A 401 -28.39 19.97 5.98
CA GLU A 401 -29.53 19.18 6.48
C GLU A 401 -29.91 18.02 5.53
N ARG A 402 -29.45 18.03 4.28
CA ARG A 402 -29.75 17.01 3.27
C ARG A 402 -28.75 15.87 3.28
N GLY A 403 -27.73 15.93 4.17
CA GLY A 403 -26.68 14.93 4.29
C GLY A 403 -25.53 15.09 3.29
N ALA A 404 -25.50 16.18 2.51
CA ALA A 404 -24.33 16.51 1.73
C ALA A 404 -23.23 17.08 2.62
N SER A 405 -21.97 16.75 2.32
CA SER A 405 -20.82 17.25 3.09
C SER A 405 -19.69 17.75 2.19
N TYR A 406 -18.81 18.53 2.78
CA TYR A 406 -17.55 18.95 2.17
C TYR A 406 -16.42 18.80 3.19
N ASP A 407 -15.46 17.97 2.87
CA ASP A 407 -14.24 17.79 3.66
C ASP A 407 -13.13 18.67 3.11
N ALA A 408 -12.49 19.43 3.98
CA ALA A 408 -11.35 20.28 3.66
C ALA A 408 -10.26 20.12 4.73
N THR A 409 -9.03 20.43 4.38
CA THR A 409 -7.90 20.37 5.31
C THR A 409 -7.13 21.69 5.30
N GLU A 410 -6.44 21.99 6.42
CA GLU A 410 -5.54 23.14 6.56
C GLU A 410 -4.31 22.72 7.36
N LEU A 411 -3.13 23.15 6.93
CA LEU A 411 -1.89 22.88 7.65
C LEU A 411 -1.65 23.95 8.71
N PHE A 412 -1.19 23.52 9.89
CA PHE A 412 -0.78 24.43 10.94
C PHE A 412 0.48 23.92 11.67
N THR A 413 1.15 24.80 12.38
CA THR A 413 2.42 24.47 13.04
C THR A 413 2.32 24.69 14.54
N ILE A 414 2.79 23.71 15.32
CA ILE A 414 3.01 23.81 16.75
C ILE A 414 4.50 24.07 16.99
N SER A 415 4.82 25.14 17.73
CA SER A 415 6.20 25.48 18.07
C SER A 415 6.70 24.62 19.23
N SER A 416 7.98 24.24 19.21
CA SER A 416 8.62 23.57 20.34
C SER A 416 8.90 24.58 21.47
N THR A 417 8.70 24.13 22.71
CA THR A 417 9.06 24.87 23.92
C THR A 417 10.37 24.37 24.57
N GLY A 418 10.99 23.33 24.02
CA GLY A 418 12.22 22.71 24.50
C GLY A 418 13.12 22.17 23.41
N PRO A 419 14.19 21.43 23.74
CA PRO A 419 15.02 20.75 22.77
C PRO A 419 14.18 19.77 21.93
N ALA A 420 14.16 19.95 20.62
CA ALA A 420 13.41 19.12 19.70
C ALA A 420 14.20 18.94 18.40
N PRO A 421 13.96 17.86 17.65
CA PRO A 421 14.50 17.73 16.29
C PRO A 421 14.14 18.96 15.44
N VAL A 422 15.06 19.43 14.60
CA VAL A 422 14.87 20.62 13.77
C VAL A 422 14.99 20.26 12.30
N GLU A 423 13.91 20.41 11.55
CA GLU A 423 13.98 20.29 10.10
C GLU A 423 14.80 21.44 9.54
N ARG A 424 15.87 21.11 8.81
CA ARG A 424 16.83 22.06 8.26
C ARG A 424 16.61 22.35 6.78
N TRP A 425 16.13 21.33 6.05
CA TRP A 425 15.84 21.44 4.63
C TRP A 425 14.87 20.36 4.16
N GLN A 426 14.19 20.64 3.06
CA GLN A 426 13.38 19.70 2.30
C GLN A 426 13.81 19.69 0.84
N ALA A 427 13.64 18.55 0.18
CA ALA A 427 13.89 18.43 -1.25
C ALA A 427 13.10 17.25 -1.84
N ARG A 428 12.60 17.39 -3.04
CA ARG A 428 11.71 16.40 -3.66
C ARG A 428 12.42 15.64 -4.78
N MET A 429 12.10 14.36 -4.89
CA MET A 429 12.36 13.48 -6.03
C MET A 429 11.03 13.15 -6.73
N THR A 430 11.09 12.71 -7.99
CA THR A 430 9.92 12.22 -8.73
C THR A 430 9.62 10.76 -8.34
N GLY A 431 8.39 10.47 -7.94
CA GLY A 431 7.94 9.18 -7.47
C GLY A 431 8.09 8.99 -5.96
N SER A 432 7.41 7.98 -5.41
CA SER A 432 7.43 7.65 -3.98
C SER A 432 8.76 7.03 -3.56
N ILE A 433 9.22 7.33 -2.34
CA ILE A 433 10.36 6.66 -1.71
C ILE A 433 9.80 5.72 -0.64
N GLN A 434 9.86 4.41 -0.89
CA GLN A 434 9.37 3.38 0.03
C GLN A 434 10.50 2.56 0.66
N GLY A 435 11.57 2.33 -0.09
CA GLY A 435 12.74 1.57 0.38
C GLY A 435 13.60 2.36 1.36
N ALA A 436 14.36 1.65 2.18
CA ALA A 436 15.34 2.23 3.08
C ALA A 436 16.37 3.09 2.33
N LEU A 437 16.78 4.19 2.92
CA LEU A 437 17.89 4.99 2.40
C LEU A 437 19.21 4.26 2.67
N ALA A 438 20.04 4.09 1.64
CA ALA A 438 21.38 3.55 1.84
C ALA A 438 22.35 4.69 2.23
N GLU A 439 23.22 4.42 3.19
CA GLU A 439 24.23 5.40 3.64
C GLU A 439 25.59 4.70 3.71
N ARG A 440 26.63 5.40 3.24
CA ARG A 440 28.03 5.02 3.43
C ARG A 440 28.92 6.25 3.35
N ASP A 441 29.78 6.44 4.37
CA ASP A 441 30.78 7.50 4.45
C ASP A 441 30.21 8.91 4.15
N GLY A 442 29.00 9.18 4.65
CA GLY A 442 28.27 10.41 4.46
C GLY A 442 27.65 10.57 3.08
N LEU A 443 27.69 9.57 2.21
CA LEU A 443 26.93 9.53 0.95
C LEU A 443 25.60 8.80 1.18
N VAL A 444 24.50 9.50 0.98
CA VAL A 444 23.15 8.93 1.10
C VAL A 444 22.59 8.68 -0.30
N VAL A 445 21.97 7.52 -0.49
CA VAL A 445 21.30 7.17 -1.75
C VAL A 445 19.82 6.91 -1.49
N ALA A 446 18.97 7.58 -2.26
CA ALA A 446 17.54 7.37 -2.30
C ALA A 446 17.13 6.85 -3.69
N ALA A 447 16.17 5.92 -3.72
CA ALA A 447 15.59 5.38 -4.94
C ALA A 447 14.05 5.46 -4.89
N THR A 448 13.39 5.64 -6.04
CA THR A 448 11.95 5.86 -6.11
C THR A 448 11.23 4.79 -6.91
N THR A 449 9.92 4.68 -6.69
CA THR A 449 9.01 3.81 -7.45
C THR A 449 8.89 4.16 -8.94
N LYS A 450 9.47 5.30 -9.36
CA LYS A 450 9.61 5.69 -10.77
C LYS A 450 11.02 5.45 -11.33
N GLY A 451 11.89 4.78 -10.58
CA GLY A 451 13.23 4.41 -11.03
C GLY A 451 14.29 5.51 -10.93
N HIS A 452 13.96 6.66 -10.37
CA HIS A 452 14.97 7.69 -10.10
C HIS A 452 15.85 7.27 -8.92
N VAL A 453 17.17 7.30 -9.11
CA VAL A 453 18.17 7.05 -8.06
C VAL A 453 19.02 8.31 -7.93
N GLU A 454 19.09 8.85 -6.72
CA GLU A 454 19.88 10.05 -6.43
C GLU A 454 20.83 9.78 -5.27
N ALA A 455 22.13 10.08 -5.47
CA ALA A 455 23.10 10.13 -4.41
C ALA A 455 23.44 11.57 -4.04
N PHE A 456 23.49 11.84 -2.76
CA PHE A 456 23.77 13.17 -2.24
C PHE A 456 24.53 13.12 -0.91
N ARG A 457 25.25 14.18 -0.60
CA ARG A 457 25.81 14.42 0.73
C ARG A 457 24.92 15.41 1.46
N PRO A 458 24.32 15.04 2.59
CA PRO A 458 23.53 15.99 3.37
C PRO A 458 24.45 16.99 4.06
N GLU A 459 24.12 18.27 3.91
CA GLU A 459 24.72 19.38 4.63
C GLU A 459 23.67 19.97 5.58
N ARG A 460 24.06 20.75 6.57
CA ARG A 460 23.14 21.28 7.56
C ARG A 460 21.95 22.07 6.99
N ARG A 461 22.14 22.74 5.83
CA ARG A 461 21.12 23.63 5.24
C ARG A 461 20.59 23.17 3.88
N ARG A 462 21.15 22.08 3.32
CA ARG A 462 20.76 21.57 1.99
C ARG A 462 21.29 20.15 1.78
N ARG A 463 20.79 19.50 0.75
CA ARG A 463 21.48 18.33 0.20
C ARG A 463 22.37 18.76 -0.97
N ARG A 464 23.58 18.27 -1.04
CA ARG A 464 24.47 18.42 -2.19
C ARG A 464 24.39 17.16 -3.02
N VAL A 465 23.65 17.22 -4.13
CA VAL A 465 23.55 16.10 -5.07
C VAL A 465 24.92 15.82 -5.70
N VAL A 466 25.33 14.55 -5.65
CA VAL A 466 26.57 14.06 -6.26
C VAL A 466 26.29 13.56 -7.67
N TRP A 467 25.27 12.70 -7.81
CA TRP A 467 24.83 12.18 -9.10
C TRP A 467 23.35 11.81 -9.09
N ARG A 468 22.79 11.63 -10.28
CA ARG A 468 21.48 11.08 -10.56
C ARG A 468 21.59 9.99 -11.60
N SER A 469 20.81 8.92 -11.42
CA SER A 469 20.69 7.81 -12.35
C SER A 469 19.23 7.42 -12.53
N HIS A 470 18.94 6.58 -13.51
CA HIS A 470 17.62 6.07 -13.76
C HIS A 470 17.70 4.55 -14.06
N VAL A 471 16.85 3.77 -13.38
CA VAL A 471 16.69 2.34 -13.52
C VAL A 471 15.19 2.01 -13.66
N GLY A 472 14.78 0.77 -13.56
CA GLY A 472 13.36 0.45 -13.41
C GLY A 472 12.81 0.81 -12.01
N PRO A 473 11.49 0.59 -11.75
CA PRO A 473 10.85 0.92 -10.46
C PRO A 473 11.55 0.27 -9.27
N VAL A 474 11.76 1.03 -8.18
CA VAL A 474 12.44 0.56 -6.96
C VAL A 474 11.50 0.70 -5.77
N TYR A 475 11.22 -0.42 -5.10
CA TYR A 475 10.33 -0.48 -3.93
C TYR A 475 11.08 -0.77 -2.63
N ARG A 476 12.31 -1.29 -2.70
CA ARG A 476 13.16 -1.60 -1.55
C ARG A 476 14.52 -0.94 -1.66
N GLY A 477 15.19 -0.76 -0.52
CA GLY A 477 16.43 0.02 -0.44
C GLY A 477 17.59 -0.61 -1.23
N PRO A 478 18.47 0.21 -1.86
CA PRO A 478 19.71 -0.26 -2.44
C PRO A 478 20.75 -0.61 -1.37
N ALA A 479 21.83 -1.31 -1.76
CA ALA A 479 22.95 -1.65 -0.87
C ALA A 479 24.30 -1.36 -1.52
N PHE A 480 25.24 -0.82 -0.74
CA PHE A 480 26.64 -0.70 -1.17
C PHE A 480 27.36 -2.04 -1.12
N THR A 481 28.31 -2.27 -2.05
CA THR A 481 29.28 -3.35 -1.95
C THR A 481 30.21 -3.15 -0.74
N LEU A 482 30.87 -4.20 -0.27
CA LEU A 482 31.68 -4.14 0.94
C LEU A 482 32.84 -3.13 0.83
N ASP A 483 33.42 -2.98 -0.36
CA ASP A 483 34.44 -1.97 -0.67
C ASP A 483 33.87 -0.55 -0.88
N GLY A 484 32.53 -0.40 -0.95
CA GLY A 484 31.84 0.86 -1.22
C GLY A 484 31.97 1.39 -2.64
N ALA A 485 32.63 0.64 -3.55
CA ALA A 485 32.87 1.11 -4.91
C ALA A 485 31.61 1.02 -5.80
N ARG A 486 30.66 0.16 -5.45
CA ARG A 486 29.44 -0.08 -6.23
C ARG A 486 28.19 0.00 -5.37
N LEU A 487 27.08 0.25 -6.05
CA LEU A 487 25.75 0.22 -5.48
C LEU A 487 24.91 -0.84 -6.20
N VAL A 488 24.30 -1.73 -5.43
CA VAL A 488 23.37 -2.74 -5.91
C VAL A 488 21.96 -2.22 -5.74
N VAL A 489 21.19 -2.09 -6.82
CA VAL A 489 19.84 -1.53 -6.81
C VAL A 489 18.83 -2.58 -7.28
N PRO A 490 17.88 -3.00 -6.41
CA PRO A 490 16.83 -3.93 -6.78
C PRO A 490 15.75 -3.22 -7.60
N SER A 491 15.29 -3.80 -8.69
CA SER A 491 14.24 -3.19 -9.52
C SER A 491 13.14 -4.18 -9.86
N ALA A 492 11.90 -3.69 -9.84
CA ALA A 492 10.73 -4.44 -10.22
C ALA A 492 10.64 -4.73 -11.74
N ASP A 493 11.56 -4.21 -12.54
CA ASP A 493 11.69 -4.54 -13.96
C ASP A 493 12.44 -5.85 -14.24
N HIS A 494 12.57 -6.72 -13.24
CA HIS A 494 13.28 -8.00 -13.26
C HIS A 494 14.81 -7.88 -13.30
N HIS A 495 15.38 -6.74 -12.96
CA HIS A 495 16.83 -6.58 -12.96
C HIS A 495 17.37 -6.19 -11.59
N LEU A 496 18.50 -6.76 -11.28
CA LEU A 496 19.41 -6.25 -10.27
C LEU A 496 20.45 -5.38 -10.99
N TYR A 497 20.45 -4.08 -10.70
CA TYR A 497 21.40 -3.14 -11.28
C TYR A 497 22.63 -3.02 -10.40
N VAL A 498 23.80 -2.88 -11.04
CA VAL A 498 25.06 -2.54 -10.37
C VAL A 498 25.54 -1.21 -10.92
N LEU A 499 25.57 -0.19 -10.08
CA LEU A 499 26.00 1.17 -10.40
C LEU A 499 27.37 1.44 -9.79
N ASP A 500 28.17 2.28 -10.44
CA ASP A 500 29.33 2.90 -9.83
C ASP A 500 28.87 3.86 -8.71
N ALA A 501 29.34 3.68 -7.50
CA ALA A 501 28.87 4.42 -6.34
C ALA A 501 29.29 5.91 -6.36
N GLY A 502 30.40 6.23 -7.06
CA GLY A 502 30.90 7.62 -7.17
C GLY A 502 30.21 8.45 -8.24
N THR A 503 29.75 7.80 -9.32
CA THR A 503 29.23 8.49 -10.52
C THR A 503 27.76 8.20 -10.83
N GLY A 504 27.19 7.13 -10.27
CA GLY A 504 25.84 6.66 -10.58
C GLY A 504 25.70 5.99 -11.94
N GLN A 505 26.81 5.79 -12.67
CA GLN A 505 26.77 5.09 -13.94
C GLN A 505 26.36 3.64 -13.76
N VAL A 506 25.36 3.18 -14.51
CA VAL A 506 24.99 1.77 -14.58
C VAL A 506 26.12 1.00 -15.26
N GLN A 507 26.86 0.22 -14.48
CA GLN A 507 27.96 -0.59 -14.99
C GLN A 507 27.43 -1.89 -15.62
N GLN A 508 26.48 -2.53 -14.91
CA GLN A 508 25.88 -3.79 -15.35
C GLN A 508 24.45 -3.94 -14.82
N ARG A 509 23.72 -4.86 -15.41
CA ARG A 509 22.42 -5.30 -14.92
C ARG A 509 22.29 -6.81 -15.11
N LEU A 510 21.73 -7.48 -14.14
CA LEU A 510 21.45 -8.91 -14.15
C LEU A 510 19.95 -9.14 -14.22
N ARG A 511 19.47 -9.81 -15.24
CA ARG A 511 18.08 -10.21 -15.34
C ARG A 511 17.81 -11.42 -14.44
N LEU A 512 16.77 -11.33 -13.60
CA LEU A 512 16.26 -12.40 -12.75
C LEU A 512 14.89 -12.89 -13.23
N ALA A 513 14.40 -13.99 -12.68
CA ALA A 513 13.15 -14.60 -13.13
C ALA A 513 11.91 -13.75 -12.84
N GLY A 514 11.92 -12.94 -11.79
CA GLY A 514 10.81 -12.08 -11.38
C GLY A 514 11.24 -10.68 -11.00
N PRO A 515 10.29 -9.80 -10.64
CA PRO A 515 10.55 -8.49 -10.04
C PRO A 515 11.40 -8.63 -8.77
N VAL A 516 12.39 -7.74 -8.59
CA VAL A 516 13.23 -7.71 -7.39
C VAL A 516 12.56 -6.82 -6.36
N LEU A 517 11.83 -7.44 -5.44
CA LEU A 517 11.00 -6.76 -4.43
C LEU A 517 11.58 -6.85 -3.01
N SER A 518 12.80 -7.36 -2.84
CA SER A 518 13.52 -7.44 -1.57
C SER A 518 14.71 -6.50 -1.52
N SER A 519 15.16 -6.13 -0.32
CA SER A 519 16.40 -5.39 -0.12
C SER A 519 17.60 -6.32 -0.26
N PRO A 520 18.65 -5.97 -1.03
CA PRO A 520 19.85 -6.79 -1.14
C PRO A 520 20.63 -6.85 0.17
N LEU A 521 21.09 -8.04 0.55
CA LEU A 521 22.11 -8.24 1.58
C LEU A 521 23.47 -8.43 0.89
N VAL A 522 24.43 -7.57 1.19
CA VAL A 522 25.83 -7.74 0.73
C VAL A 522 26.65 -8.24 1.92
N THR A 523 27.31 -9.38 1.76
CA THR A 523 28.10 -10.03 2.82
C THR A 523 29.23 -10.87 2.23
N THR A 524 30.01 -11.49 3.09
CA THR A 524 31.08 -12.45 2.70
C THR A 524 30.63 -13.88 2.98
N VAL A 525 30.79 -14.76 2.01
CA VAL A 525 30.64 -16.22 2.11
C VAL A 525 31.91 -16.86 1.55
N ASP A 526 32.59 -17.71 2.33
CA ASP A 526 33.84 -18.35 1.94
C ASP A 526 34.83 -17.34 1.34
N GLU A 527 35.11 -16.27 2.08
CA GLU A 527 36.01 -15.16 1.70
C GLU A 527 35.57 -14.40 0.43
N THR A 528 34.40 -14.71 -0.14
CA THR A 528 33.93 -14.11 -1.37
C THR A 528 32.71 -13.22 -1.13
N GLU A 529 32.77 -11.98 -1.64
CA GLU A 529 31.63 -11.06 -1.59
C GLU A 529 30.43 -11.64 -2.34
N THR A 530 29.29 -11.70 -1.66
CA THR A 530 28.04 -12.28 -2.17
C THR A 530 26.87 -11.35 -1.87
N VAL A 531 25.99 -11.20 -2.85
CA VAL A 531 24.70 -10.50 -2.70
C VAL A 531 23.59 -11.53 -2.63
N PHE A 532 22.83 -11.52 -1.54
CA PHE A 532 21.58 -12.27 -1.43
C PHE A 532 20.40 -11.34 -1.68
N VAL A 533 19.47 -11.77 -2.54
CA VAL A 533 18.27 -11.00 -2.90
C VAL A 533 17.19 -11.95 -3.41
N THR A 534 15.91 -11.58 -3.24
CA THR A 534 14.81 -12.35 -3.83
C THR A 534 14.21 -11.65 -5.04
N ALA A 535 13.81 -12.43 -6.03
CA ALA A 535 13.07 -11.96 -7.19
C ALA A 535 11.92 -12.95 -7.48
N GLY A 536 10.69 -12.43 -7.51
CA GLY A 536 9.50 -13.28 -7.48
C GLY A 536 9.50 -14.13 -6.20
N THR A 537 9.44 -15.46 -6.36
CA THR A 537 9.48 -16.43 -5.25
C THR A 537 10.86 -17.04 -5.00
N THR A 538 11.92 -16.55 -5.65
CA THR A 538 13.23 -17.18 -5.67
C THR A 538 14.28 -16.35 -4.95
N LEU A 539 15.03 -16.98 -4.04
CA LEU A 539 16.24 -16.43 -3.41
C LEU A 539 17.45 -16.69 -4.33
N TYR A 540 18.26 -15.67 -4.53
CA TYR A 540 19.48 -15.72 -5.35
C TYR A 540 20.72 -15.37 -4.52
N ALA A 541 21.81 -16.10 -4.74
CA ALA A 541 23.16 -15.69 -4.38
C ALA A 541 23.87 -15.21 -5.65
N ILE A 542 24.38 -13.99 -5.63
CA ILE A 542 24.93 -13.30 -6.79
C ILE A 542 26.34 -12.81 -6.47
N ASP A 543 27.26 -13.01 -7.41
CA ASP A 543 28.58 -12.38 -7.41
C ASP A 543 28.46 -10.94 -7.92
N PRO A 544 28.64 -9.91 -7.09
CA PRO A 544 28.43 -8.52 -7.50
C PRO A 544 29.53 -7.97 -8.42
N ARG A 545 30.69 -8.66 -8.51
CA ARG A 545 31.80 -8.26 -9.37
C ARG A 545 31.66 -8.81 -10.77
N ALA A 546 31.35 -10.12 -10.87
CA ALA A 546 31.10 -10.77 -12.16
C ALA A 546 29.65 -10.59 -12.64
N VAL A 547 28.76 -10.08 -11.80
CA VAL A 547 27.32 -9.91 -12.01
C VAL A 547 26.68 -11.18 -12.57
N ARG A 548 26.86 -12.28 -11.83
CA ARG A 548 26.36 -13.61 -12.19
C ARG A 548 25.74 -14.31 -10.99
N ILE A 549 24.72 -15.12 -11.27
CA ILE A 549 24.10 -16.00 -10.29
C ILE A 549 25.11 -17.11 -9.94
N ARG A 550 25.34 -17.35 -8.64
CA ARG A 550 26.07 -18.49 -8.11
C ARG A 550 25.14 -19.68 -7.92
N TRP A 551 24.02 -19.44 -7.25
CA TRP A 551 22.95 -20.40 -7.04
C TRP A 551 21.61 -19.69 -6.84
N SER A 552 20.52 -20.44 -6.89
CA SER A 552 19.18 -19.98 -6.55
C SER A 552 18.40 -21.07 -5.84
N ALA A 553 17.46 -20.68 -4.97
CA ALA A 553 16.58 -21.58 -4.24
C ALA A 553 15.14 -21.02 -4.22
N ASP A 554 14.14 -21.90 -4.32
CA ASP A 554 12.74 -21.52 -4.27
C ASP A 554 12.28 -21.30 -2.82
N LEU A 555 11.58 -20.18 -2.57
CA LEU A 555 10.93 -19.86 -1.30
C LEU A 555 9.44 -20.20 -1.30
N HIS A 556 8.89 -20.66 -2.44
CA HIS A 556 7.48 -21.00 -2.63
C HIS A 556 6.48 -19.85 -2.36
N GLY A 557 6.95 -18.64 -2.11
CA GLY A 557 6.12 -17.46 -1.83
C GLY A 557 6.91 -16.15 -1.85
N LEU A 558 6.21 -15.04 -1.64
CA LEU A 558 6.80 -13.71 -1.57
C LEU A 558 7.74 -13.59 -0.36
N PHE A 559 8.91 -13.01 -0.57
CA PHE A 559 9.73 -12.44 0.49
C PHE A 559 10.23 -11.06 0.06
N ALA A 560 9.70 -10.03 0.69
CA ALA A 560 9.99 -8.64 0.36
C ALA A 560 11.02 -7.99 1.28
N GLY A 561 11.47 -8.70 2.31
CA GLY A 561 12.44 -8.22 3.29
C GLY A 561 13.89 -8.34 2.84
N ARG A 562 14.79 -8.07 3.76
CA ARG A 562 16.21 -8.29 3.61
C ARG A 562 16.61 -9.65 4.20
N PRO A 563 17.22 -10.57 3.45
CA PRO A 563 17.77 -11.81 4.01
C PRO A 563 18.82 -11.52 5.09
N ALA A 564 19.06 -12.48 5.97
CA ALA A 564 20.19 -12.44 6.89
C ALA A 564 21.18 -13.60 6.59
N CYS A 565 22.47 -13.41 6.84
CA CYS A 565 23.47 -14.44 6.61
C CYS A 565 24.54 -14.39 7.70
N ASP A 566 24.88 -15.53 8.28
CA ASP A 566 25.93 -15.67 9.31
C ASP A 566 27.30 -16.14 8.75
N GLY A 567 27.41 -16.24 7.43
CA GLY A 567 28.59 -16.72 6.72
C GLY A 567 28.47 -18.19 6.29
N GLU A 568 27.76 -19.03 7.05
CA GLU A 568 27.49 -20.43 6.74
C GLU A 568 26.11 -20.64 6.14
N ARG A 569 25.13 -19.93 6.66
CA ARG A 569 23.72 -20.05 6.27
C ARG A 569 23.12 -18.70 5.92
N VAL A 570 22.21 -18.71 4.97
CA VAL A 570 21.34 -17.58 4.65
C VAL A 570 19.91 -17.90 5.07
N TYR A 571 19.25 -16.90 5.70
CA TYR A 571 17.93 -17.01 6.28
C TYR A 571 16.97 -16.09 5.54
N ALA A 572 15.79 -16.60 5.21
CA ALA A 572 14.72 -15.84 4.58
C ALA A 572 13.36 -16.35 5.08
N GLY A 573 12.38 -15.45 5.15
CA GLY A 573 11.00 -15.84 5.35
C GLY A 573 10.28 -16.07 4.02
N SER A 574 8.99 -16.42 4.08
CA SER A 574 8.18 -16.60 2.89
C SER A 574 6.69 -16.39 3.15
N GLY A 575 5.98 -15.93 2.12
CA GLY A 575 4.52 -15.85 2.09
C GLY A 575 3.82 -17.22 2.04
N ASP A 576 4.57 -18.31 1.89
CA ASP A 576 4.04 -19.67 2.10
C ASP A 576 3.86 -20.01 3.60
N GLY A 577 4.23 -19.07 4.49
CA GLY A 577 4.12 -19.20 5.94
C GLY A 577 5.32 -19.83 6.62
N ASN A 578 6.43 -20.10 5.92
CA ASN A 578 7.62 -20.73 6.48
C ASN A 578 8.79 -19.74 6.63
N ALA A 579 9.63 -20.05 7.61
CA ALA A 579 11.00 -19.57 7.74
C ALA A 579 11.95 -20.62 7.13
N TYR A 580 13.00 -20.16 6.44
CA TYR A 580 13.95 -21.00 5.74
C TYR A 580 15.39 -20.69 6.14
N ALA A 581 16.24 -21.72 6.18
CA ALA A 581 17.68 -21.61 6.17
C ALA A 581 18.27 -22.44 5.04
N PHE A 582 19.15 -21.83 4.26
CA PHE A 582 19.89 -22.49 3.20
C PHE A 582 21.39 -22.41 3.48
N ASP A 583 22.16 -23.36 3.01
CA ASP A 583 23.60 -23.28 2.96
C ASP A 583 24.03 -22.09 2.09
N ALA A 584 24.80 -21.16 2.64
CA ALA A 584 25.14 -19.91 1.98
C ALA A 584 26.04 -20.09 0.75
N ALA A 585 26.84 -21.15 0.70
CA ALA A 585 27.78 -21.42 -0.39
C ALA A 585 27.09 -22.02 -1.62
N ASN A 586 26.08 -22.89 -1.44
CA ASN A 586 25.50 -23.68 -2.52
C ASN A 586 23.97 -23.65 -2.63
N GLY A 587 23.26 -23.04 -1.68
CA GLY A 587 21.80 -22.92 -1.69
C GLY A 587 21.03 -24.18 -1.30
N ALA A 588 21.69 -25.19 -0.74
CA ALA A 588 21.01 -26.39 -0.25
C ALA A 588 20.13 -26.05 0.96
N LEU A 589 18.89 -26.56 0.97
CA LEU A 589 17.99 -26.37 2.10
C LEU A 589 18.55 -27.07 3.34
N VAL A 590 18.75 -26.33 4.43
CA VAL A 590 19.17 -26.85 5.74
C VAL A 590 17.96 -27.21 6.58
N TRP A 591 17.01 -26.26 6.71
CA TRP A 591 15.74 -26.48 7.40
C TRP A 591 14.67 -25.51 6.90
N SER A 592 13.41 -25.90 7.09
CA SER A 592 12.26 -25.02 6.98
C SER A 592 11.32 -25.23 8.17
N VAL A 593 10.73 -24.16 8.69
CA VAL A 593 9.85 -24.19 9.87
C VAL A 593 8.62 -23.35 9.60
N SER A 594 7.43 -23.92 9.87
CA SER A 594 6.19 -23.16 9.77
C SER A 594 6.09 -22.12 10.89
N MET A 595 5.86 -20.87 10.51
CA MET A 595 5.71 -19.73 11.42
C MET A 595 4.25 -19.41 11.72
N THR A 596 3.30 -20.18 11.18
CA THR A 596 1.87 -20.00 11.35
C THR A 596 1.17 -21.35 11.52
N THR A 597 0.06 -21.36 12.25
CA THR A 597 -0.82 -22.51 12.39
C THR A 597 -1.92 -22.54 11.32
N ARG A 598 -1.96 -21.56 10.43
CA ARG A 598 -2.91 -21.52 9.32
C ARG A 598 -2.54 -22.55 8.28
N GLU A 599 -3.56 -23.22 7.74
CA GLU A 599 -3.39 -24.25 6.70
C GLU A 599 -3.79 -23.73 5.32
N ASP A 600 -4.73 -22.77 5.25
CA ASP A 600 -5.18 -22.17 4.01
C ASP A 600 -4.12 -21.20 3.44
N PRO A 601 -3.99 -21.10 2.10
CA PRO A 601 -2.95 -20.27 1.47
C PRO A 601 -3.02 -18.80 1.88
N HIS A 602 -4.22 -18.23 2.01
CA HIS A 602 -4.40 -16.84 2.41
C HIS A 602 -3.93 -16.60 3.84
N GLY A 603 -4.32 -17.48 4.76
CA GLY A 603 -3.87 -17.39 6.15
C GLY A 603 -2.37 -17.59 6.29
N ARG A 604 -1.77 -18.50 5.52
CA ARG A 604 -0.31 -18.71 5.53
C ARG A 604 0.44 -17.45 5.07
N LEU A 605 -0.03 -16.79 4.02
CA LEU A 605 0.54 -15.54 3.53
C LEU A 605 0.33 -14.41 4.55
N LEU A 606 -0.90 -14.18 5.03
CA LEU A 606 -1.22 -13.09 5.95
C LEU A 606 -0.44 -13.17 7.26
N TYR A 607 -0.28 -14.38 7.81
CA TYR A 607 0.39 -14.64 9.08
C TYR A 607 1.83 -15.15 8.92
N GLY A 608 2.35 -15.21 7.70
CA GLY A 608 3.70 -15.66 7.39
C GLY A 608 4.77 -14.57 7.55
N PRO A 609 6.05 -14.97 7.55
CA PRO A 609 7.19 -14.06 7.69
C PRO A 609 7.68 -13.55 6.32
N TRP A 610 6.90 -12.74 5.61
CA TRP A 610 7.18 -12.38 4.21
C TRP A 610 7.79 -10.98 4.00
N ASP A 611 7.88 -10.11 5.02
CA ASP A 611 8.47 -8.76 4.92
C ASP A 611 9.82 -8.66 5.66
N ASP A 612 10.19 -7.53 6.22
CA ASP A 612 11.51 -7.23 6.80
C ASP A 612 11.71 -7.87 8.19
N VAL A 613 11.69 -9.19 8.23
CA VAL A 613 11.38 -10.03 9.40
C VAL A 613 12.56 -10.81 9.95
N VAL A 614 13.76 -10.76 9.32
CA VAL A 614 14.86 -11.65 9.69
C VAL A 614 15.99 -10.87 10.35
N THR A 615 16.39 -11.26 11.57
CA THR A 615 17.50 -10.62 12.31
C THR A 615 18.37 -11.69 13.00
N LEU A 616 19.67 -11.64 12.79
CA LEU A 616 20.61 -12.49 13.52
C LEU A 616 20.69 -12.06 14.98
N LEU A 617 20.59 -13.03 15.88
CA LEU A 617 20.74 -12.82 17.33
C LEU A 617 22.06 -13.43 17.82
N PRO A 618 22.54 -13.05 19.01
CA PRO A 618 23.65 -13.72 19.68
C PRO A 618 23.38 -15.21 19.91
N ASP A 619 24.39 -15.94 20.34
CA ASP A 619 24.31 -17.33 20.82
C ASP A 619 23.69 -18.32 19.83
N GLY A 620 23.90 -18.09 18.52
CA GLY A 620 23.45 -19.00 17.48
C GLY A 620 21.92 -18.99 17.27
N ALA A 621 21.22 -17.89 17.58
CA ALA A 621 19.81 -17.71 17.28
C ALA A 621 19.58 -16.81 16.06
N VAL A 622 18.43 -16.95 15.40
CA VAL A 622 17.90 -16.07 14.36
C VAL A 622 16.43 -15.76 14.68
N LEU A 623 16.08 -14.48 14.61
CA LEU A 623 14.70 -14.01 14.79
C LEU A 623 13.96 -14.05 13.46
N PHE A 624 12.70 -14.52 13.53
CA PHE A 624 11.70 -14.31 12.49
C PHE A 624 10.46 -13.64 13.09
N SER A 625 9.91 -12.68 12.38
CA SER A 625 8.73 -11.94 12.82
C SER A 625 7.53 -12.16 11.89
N THR A 626 6.33 -12.01 12.45
CA THR A 626 5.05 -12.11 11.74
C THR A 626 4.11 -10.99 12.22
N VAL A 627 2.89 -10.94 11.71
CA VAL A 627 1.84 -10.02 12.20
C VAL A 627 1.39 -10.33 13.65
N SER A 628 1.83 -11.44 14.23
CA SER A 628 1.38 -11.88 15.56
C SER A 628 2.50 -12.21 16.54
N THR A 629 3.72 -12.48 16.05
CA THR A 629 4.83 -12.90 16.90
C THR A 629 6.19 -12.43 16.38
N ALA A 630 7.17 -12.32 17.28
CA ALA A 630 8.60 -12.38 17.00
C ALA A 630 9.16 -13.64 17.66
N THR A 631 9.74 -14.54 16.87
CA THR A 631 10.16 -15.88 17.31
C THR A 631 11.64 -16.10 17.02
N ALA A 632 12.42 -16.39 18.06
CA ALA A 632 13.82 -16.77 17.93
C ALA A 632 13.93 -18.27 17.69
N LEU A 633 14.62 -18.62 16.62
CA LEU A 633 14.92 -20.00 16.22
C LEU A 633 16.42 -20.28 16.39
N ASP A 634 16.75 -21.52 16.69
CA ASP A 634 18.12 -22.02 16.64
C ASP A 634 18.63 -22.07 15.19
N ARG A 635 19.78 -21.48 14.91
CA ARG A 635 20.30 -21.38 13.55
C ARG A 635 20.64 -22.73 12.91
N ALA A 636 21.06 -23.71 13.73
CA ALA A 636 21.47 -25.00 13.21
C ALA A 636 20.27 -25.91 12.91
N THR A 637 19.21 -25.84 13.73
CA THR A 637 18.12 -26.82 13.72
C THR A 637 16.76 -26.26 13.33
N GLY A 638 16.58 -24.91 13.38
CA GLY A 638 15.28 -24.28 13.23
C GLY A 638 14.35 -24.44 14.44
N SER A 639 14.80 -25.05 15.53
CA SER A 639 13.96 -25.23 16.72
C SER A 639 13.73 -23.90 17.43
N GLN A 640 12.48 -23.68 17.90
CA GLN A 640 12.11 -22.48 18.62
C GLN A 640 12.83 -22.41 19.97
N ARG A 641 13.45 -21.26 20.27
CA ARG A 641 14.04 -20.94 21.56
C ARG A 641 13.07 -20.14 22.44
N TRP A 642 12.48 -19.08 21.89
CA TRP A 642 11.47 -18.27 22.55
C TRP A 642 10.57 -17.60 21.51
N SER A 643 9.42 -17.06 21.96
CA SER A 643 8.50 -16.27 21.13
C SER A 643 7.88 -15.16 21.96
N ALA A 644 7.78 -13.97 21.40
CA ALA A 644 7.10 -12.80 21.96
C ALA A 644 5.87 -12.46 21.10
N SER A 645 4.73 -12.14 21.73
CA SER A 645 3.51 -11.72 21.03
C SER A 645 3.57 -10.27 20.58
N GLY A 646 3.10 -9.98 19.36
CA GLY A 646 3.03 -8.64 18.77
C GLY A 646 3.10 -8.67 17.25
N GLY A 647 2.67 -7.59 16.59
CA GLY A 647 2.65 -7.43 15.15
C GLY A 647 3.97 -6.89 14.60
N PHE A 648 5.01 -7.71 14.52
CA PHE A 648 6.37 -7.30 14.17
C PHE A 648 6.74 -7.53 12.70
N LEU A 649 5.77 -7.67 11.82
CA LEU A 649 6.03 -8.01 10.41
C LEU A 649 6.76 -6.90 9.64
N TYR A 650 6.41 -5.64 9.89
CA TYR A 650 6.84 -4.54 9.02
C TYR A 650 8.10 -3.81 9.49
N PRO A 651 8.18 -3.29 10.75
CA PRO A 651 9.39 -2.63 11.19
C PRO A 651 10.51 -3.66 11.43
N PRO A 652 11.69 -3.49 10.82
CA PRO A 652 12.80 -4.40 11.09
C PRO A 652 13.27 -4.31 12.54
N ALA A 653 13.52 -5.44 13.16
CA ALA A 653 14.11 -5.51 14.49
C ALA A 653 15.56 -5.01 14.48
N ARG A 654 16.01 -4.43 15.58
CA ARG A 654 17.36 -3.88 15.70
C ARG A 654 18.09 -4.42 16.92
N LEU A 655 19.13 -5.19 16.71
CA LEU A 655 20.04 -5.58 17.79
C LEU A 655 20.90 -4.39 18.21
N THR A 656 20.99 -4.16 19.53
CA THR A 656 21.79 -3.11 20.17
C THR A 656 22.74 -3.74 21.20
N ASP A 657 23.62 -2.94 21.77
CA ASP A 657 24.48 -3.35 22.88
C ASP A 657 23.73 -3.58 24.21
N GLN A 658 22.48 -3.07 24.31
CA GLN A 658 21.62 -3.20 25.50
C GLN A 658 20.53 -4.25 25.36
N GLY A 659 20.30 -4.77 24.16
CA GLY A 659 19.26 -5.75 23.89
C GLY A 659 18.74 -5.71 22.45
N LEU A 660 17.66 -6.41 22.20
CA LEU A 660 16.96 -6.44 20.93
C LEU A 660 15.78 -5.47 20.97
N LEU A 661 15.82 -4.47 20.10
CA LEU A 661 14.71 -3.54 19.93
C LEU A 661 13.70 -4.11 18.94
N LEU A 662 12.47 -4.26 19.39
CA LEU A 662 11.31 -4.63 18.59
C LEU A 662 10.35 -3.45 18.54
N VAL A 663 9.80 -3.18 17.36
CA VAL A 663 8.72 -2.20 17.18
C VAL A 663 7.59 -2.90 16.46
N ASP A 664 6.38 -2.85 17.01
CA ASP A 664 5.24 -3.41 16.31
C ASP A 664 4.56 -2.38 15.39
N GLU A 665 3.69 -2.86 14.52
CA GLU A 665 2.98 -2.01 13.57
C GLU A 665 2.04 -0.97 14.24
N TRP A 666 1.69 -1.15 15.51
CA TRP A 666 0.83 -0.24 16.27
C TRP A 666 1.63 0.81 17.05
N GLY A 667 2.97 0.78 16.92
CA GLY A 667 3.87 1.73 17.55
C GLY A 667 4.25 1.39 18.97
N LYS A 668 4.11 0.13 19.37
CA LYS A 668 4.68 -0.35 20.61
C LYS A 668 6.17 -0.65 20.38
N ALA A 669 7.05 0.13 20.98
CA ALA A 669 8.48 -0.11 21.01
C ALA A 669 8.86 -0.85 22.31
N GLN A 670 9.71 -1.85 22.21
CA GLN A 670 10.18 -2.61 23.37
C GLN A 670 11.63 -3.06 23.21
N LEU A 671 12.40 -2.96 24.28
CA LEU A 671 13.72 -3.55 24.38
C LEU A 671 13.58 -4.91 25.06
N VAL A 672 14.03 -5.97 24.41
CA VAL A 672 13.95 -7.31 24.99
C VAL A 672 15.35 -7.92 25.11
N ASP A 673 15.52 -8.80 26.09
CA ASP A 673 16.70 -9.66 26.18
C ASP A 673 16.70 -10.62 24.96
N PRO A 674 17.73 -10.59 24.12
CA PRO A 674 17.79 -11.43 22.93
C PRO A 674 17.86 -12.94 23.24
N ALA A 675 18.25 -13.35 24.44
CA ALA A 675 18.32 -14.75 24.84
C ALA A 675 16.96 -15.32 25.27
N SER A 676 16.10 -14.51 25.86
CA SER A 676 14.82 -14.95 26.45
C SER A 676 13.58 -14.33 25.84
N GLY A 677 13.70 -13.24 25.08
CA GLY A 677 12.57 -12.44 24.59
C GLY A 677 11.85 -11.64 25.68
N THR A 678 12.39 -11.60 26.91
CA THR A 678 11.78 -10.87 28.01
C THR A 678 12.00 -9.36 27.86
N ALA A 679 10.92 -8.58 27.93
CA ALA A 679 11.01 -7.14 27.80
C ALA A 679 11.64 -6.49 29.03
N THR A 680 12.63 -5.62 28.81
CA THR A 680 13.23 -4.74 29.80
C THR A 680 12.36 -3.51 30.01
N TRP A 681 11.87 -2.92 28.93
CA TRP A 681 10.90 -1.84 28.93
C TRP A 681 9.98 -1.93 27.72
N VAL A 682 8.81 -1.29 27.84
CA VAL A 682 7.80 -1.18 26.77
C VAL A 682 7.30 0.25 26.72
N THR A 683 7.22 0.84 25.53
CA THR A 683 6.76 2.20 25.29
C THR A 683 5.72 2.23 24.18
N GLU A 684 4.55 2.79 24.46
CA GLU A 684 3.48 2.98 23.47
C GLU A 684 3.62 4.37 22.84
N LEU A 685 3.82 4.41 21.52
CA LEU A 685 3.91 5.67 20.77
C LEU A 685 2.52 6.17 20.30
N GLY A 686 1.51 5.29 20.31
CA GLY A 686 0.15 5.63 19.91
C GLY A 686 -0.02 5.95 18.41
N VAL A 687 0.92 5.49 17.56
CA VAL A 687 0.97 5.77 16.12
C VAL A 687 1.38 4.51 15.36
N ARG A 688 0.97 4.40 14.10
CA ARG A 688 1.39 3.25 13.27
C ARG A 688 2.81 3.40 12.75
N VAL A 689 3.58 2.30 12.81
CA VAL A 689 4.93 2.20 12.24
C VAL A 689 4.92 1.05 11.23
N PHE A 690 5.30 1.34 10.00
CA PHE A 690 5.48 0.30 8.97
C PHE A 690 6.96 0.07 8.70
N ASN A 691 7.36 -0.18 7.49
CA ASN A 691 8.71 -0.59 7.08
C ASN A 691 9.87 0.35 7.51
N ALA A 692 9.58 1.48 8.15
CA ALA A 692 10.61 2.39 8.66
C ALA A 692 11.31 1.80 9.89
N GLY A 693 12.53 1.33 9.70
CA GLY A 693 13.36 0.78 10.78
C GLY A 693 13.86 1.83 11.76
N PRO A 694 14.12 1.44 13.03
CA PRO A 694 14.68 2.33 14.05
C PRO A 694 16.14 2.67 13.77
N VAL A 695 16.54 3.92 14.08
CA VAL A 695 17.90 4.44 13.95
C VAL A 695 18.47 4.78 15.31
N LEU A 696 19.71 4.36 15.57
CA LEU A 696 20.40 4.59 16.84
C LEU A 696 21.35 5.78 16.74
N ARG A 697 21.29 6.68 17.75
CA ARG A 697 22.25 7.78 17.91
C ARG A 697 22.39 8.17 19.39
N ALA A 698 23.61 8.19 19.90
CA ALA A 698 23.95 8.72 21.23
C ALA A 698 23.05 8.16 22.36
N GLY A 699 22.83 6.84 22.40
CA GLY A 699 21.99 6.18 23.42
C GLY A 699 20.49 6.41 23.24
N GLN A 700 20.07 6.97 22.11
CA GLN A 700 18.66 7.15 21.77
C GLN A 700 18.27 6.33 20.55
N VAL A 701 17.04 5.89 20.54
CA VAL A 701 16.37 5.24 19.39
C VAL A 701 15.44 6.25 18.72
N TRP A 702 15.61 6.42 17.41
CA TRP A 702 14.77 7.31 16.61
C TRP A 702 13.87 6.48 15.72
N ILE A 703 12.56 6.67 15.86
CA ILE A 703 11.51 5.96 15.12
C ILE A 703 10.66 6.99 14.37
N VAL A 704 10.44 6.75 13.08
CA VAL A 704 9.51 7.55 12.26
C VAL A 704 8.24 6.75 12.06
N ALA A 705 7.12 7.28 12.51
CA ALA A 705 5.81 6.68 12.28
C ALA A 705 5.33 6.89 10.84
N ALA A 706 4.37 6.09 10.40
CA ALA A 706 3.79 6.17 9.06
C ALA A 706 3.26 7.58 8.71
N THR A 707 2.68 8.29 9.68
CA THR A 707 2.17 9.66 9.52
C THR A 707 3.22 10.76 9.72
N GLY A 708 4.50 10.40 9.80
CA GLY A 708 5.60 11.37 9.91
C GLY A 708 5.88 11.87 11.34
N LEU A 709 5.36 11.23 12.38
CA LEU A 709 5.79 11.51 13.74
C LEU A 709 7.16 10.88 13.99
N LEU A 710 8.17 11.72 14.25
CA LEU A 710 9.51 11.32 14.68
C LEU A 710 9.56 11.30 16.20
N SER A 711 9.91 10.16 16.78
CA SER A 711 10.07 9.98 18.23
C SER A 711 11.49 9.56 18.57
N GLY A 712 12.11 10.22 19.54
CA GLY A 712 13.40 9.88 20.14
C GLY A 712 13.17 9.27 21.53
N ILE A 713 13.56 8.00 21.69
CA ILE A 713 13.38 7.22 22.92
C ILE A 713 14.75 6.96 23.53
N ASP A 714 14.89 7.16 24.83
CA ASP A 714 16.08 6.77 25.58
C ASP A 714 16.21 5.24 25.59
N LEU A 715 17.30 4.71 25.05
CA LEU A 715 17.49 3.28 24.87
C LEU A 715 17.54 2.51 26.20
N ALA A 716 18.06 3.14 27.26
CA ALA A 716 18.20 2.48 28.55
C ALA A 716 16.88 2.41 29.34
N THR A 717 16.03 3.44 29.22
CA THR A 717 14.83 3.58 30.05
C THR A 717 13.51 3.38 29.30
N GLY A 718 13.51 3.48 27.97
CA GLY A 718 12.31 3.49 27.16
C GLY A 718 11.53 4.82 27.21
N GLU A 719 12.04 5.86 27.87
CA GLU A 719 11.35 7.15 28.00
C GLU A 719 11.40 7.92 26.67
N VAL A 720 10.27 8.44 26.21
CA VAL A 720 10.19 9.34 25.05
C VAL A 720 10.76 10.70 25.46
N ARG A 721 11.93 11.03 24.93
CA ARG A 721 12.63 12.30 25.21
C ARG A 721 12.26 13.42 24.25
N HIS A 722 12.02 13.06 23.00
CA HIS A 722 11.79 14.02 21.92
C HIS A 722 10.71 13.53 20.98
N GLN A 723 9.88 14.46 20.51
CA GLN A 723 8.95 14.20 19.42
C GLN A 723 8.86 15.39 18.48
N ARG A 724 8.67 15.10 17.19
CA ARG A 724 8.40 16.10 16.16
C ARG A 724 7.51 15.53 15.06
N GLN A 725 6.45 16.25 14.71
CA GLN A 725 5.67 15.98 13.50
C GLN A 725 6.38 16.58 12.29
N LEU A 726 6.85 15.72 11.38
CA LEU A 726 7.65 16.14 10.21
C LEU A 726 6.80 16.72 9.07
N GLY A 727 5.50 16.46 9.06
CA GLY A 727 4.57 16.92 8.03
C GLY A 727 3.52 15.88 7.71
N PRO A 728 2.65 16.16 6.72
CA PRO A 728 1.50 15.31 6.41
C PRO A 728 1.83 14.08 5.54
N GLY A 729 3.05 13.97 4.99
CA GLY A 729 3.45 12.87 4.11
C GLY A 729 3.67 11.57 4.86
N ASN A 730 3.32 10.45 4.23
CA ASN A 730 3.45 9.13 4.83
C ASN A 730 4.81 8.50 4.59
N THR A 731 5.42 7.99 5.66
CA THR A 731 6.78 7.45 5.70
C THR A 731 6.77 5.93 5.86
N PHE A 732 7.41 5.22 4.93
CA PHE A 732 7.65 3.78 4.95
C PHE A 732 9.15 3.45 4.82
N SER A 733 9.97 4.47 4.60
CA SER A 733 11.40 4.36 4.37
C SER A 733 12.17 4.41 5.68
N THR A 734 13.09 3.46 5.89
CA THR A 734 14.06 3.55 6.99
C THR A 734 14.98 4.74 6.75
N PRO A 735 15.11 5.67 7.72
CA PRO A 735 15.95 6.85 7.60
C PRO A 735 17.43 6.51 7.54
N ALA A 736 18.22 7.41 6.93
CA ALA A 736 19.68 7.41 7.02
C ALA A 736 20.17 8.44 8.06
N LEU A 737 21.27 8.15 8.73
CA LEU A 737 21.90 9.05 9.70
C LEU A 737 23.30 9.46 9.22
N VAL A 738 23.55 10.76 9.13
CA VAL A 738 24.89 11.30 8.82
C VAL A 738 25.25 12.34 9.88
N GLY A 739 26.12 11.98 10.79
CA GLY A 739 26.42 12.81 11.96
C GLY A 739 25.16 13.06 12.81
N ASP A 740 24.78 14.34 12.91
CA ASP A 740 23.59 14.76 13.64
C ASP A 740 22.35 14.93 12.75
N LEU A 741 22.48 14.71 11.45
CA LEU A 741 21.38 14.82 10.50
C LEU A 741 20.74 13.45 10.25
N LEU A 742 19.47 13.32 10.62
CA LEU A 742 18.60 12.23 10.21
C LEU A 742 17.95 12.61 8.88
N ILE A 743 18.10 11.76 7.87
CA ILE A 743 17.49 11.96 6.56
C ILE A 743 16.27 11.05 6.49
N THR A 744 15.09 11.64 6.39
CA THR A 744 13.82 10.92 6.23
C THR A 744 13.29 11.08 4.81
N ALA A 745 12.46 10.13 4.37
CA ALA A 745 11.81 10.17 3.07
C ALA A 745 10.36 9.73 3.17
N ASP A 746 9.50 10.22 2.27
CA ASP A 746 8.09 9.87 2.27
C ASP A 746 7.56 9.43 0.89
N GLN A 747 6.29 9.04 0.84
CA GLN A 747 5.62 8.60 -0.38
C GLN A 747 5.41 9.71 -1.41
N ASP A 748 5.45 10.97 -0.99
CA ASP A 748 5.46 12.12 -1.92
C ASP A 748 6.82 12.37 -2.57
N GLY A 749 7.81 11.51 -2.31
CA GLY A 749 9.19 11.68 -2.76
C GLY A 749 9.93 12.82 -2.06
N LEU A 750 9.44 13.27 -0.91
CA LEU A 750 10.04 14.37 -0.17
C LEU A 750 11.11 13.85 0.80
N LEU A 751 12.33 14.28 0.57
CA LEU A 751 13.48 14.09 1.46
C LEU A 751 13.54 15.25 2.45
N ARG A 752 13.77 14.94 3.74
CA ARG A 752 14.00 15.96 4.79
C ARG A 752 15.30 15.71 5.51
N GLY A 753 16.06 16.75 5.76
CA GLY A 753 17.21 16.73 6.66
C GLY A 753 16.79 17.27 8.02
N VAL A 754 16.78 16.43 9.04
CA VAL A 754 16.34 16.72 10.40
C VAL A 754 17.54 16.66 11.33
N GLU A 755 17.94 17.79 11.90
CA GLU A 755 18.99 17.84 12.92
C GLU A 755 18.44 17.35 14.26
N LEU A 756 19.05 16.30 14.78
CA LEU A 756 18.67 15.71 16.05
C LEU A 756 19.28 16.49 17.22
N PRO A 757 18.58 16.65 18.35
CA PRO A 757 19.14 17.26 19.55
C PRO A 757 20.33 16.42 20.08
N ALA A 758 21.21 17.10 20.83
CA ALA A 758 22.40 16.48 21.43
C ALA A 758 22.04 15.42 22.48
#